data_cc85bb4497f0fbac97873415314cc48c
#
_entry.id   cc85bb4497f0fbac97873415314cc48c
#
_cell.length_a   1.000
_cell.length_b   1.000
_cell.length_c   1.000
_cell.angle_alpha   90.00
_cell.angle_beta   90.00
_cell.angle_gamma   90.00
#
_symmetry.space_group_name_H-M   'P 1'
#
loop_
_entity.id
_entity.type
_entity.pdbx_description
1 polymer ?
#
loop_
_entity_poly.entity_id
_entity_poly.type
_entity_poly.pdbx_seq_one_letter_code
_entity_poly.pdbx_strand_id
1 'polypeptide(L)'
;IWCHVCHEPWLLCGAMDALKSLIRDKLRGSPAVAKLLEERPELSENPGALLQALEERGVVEEIYGYLDSSLQKPQDPKPFHQATPVEVAPPSQQPGENGMGWQLSLRLLEGQAFLDYLDDSDAAGRELAWHIAFESQRFKSRQVPAVVAPRFDETIHVKLPLVGSRNGLLQHLPPIHLVLVCYGGSGSGEEPPWDAGSGTLICSHYLEWRHCLSATGPLKMTVELQGVGRRHKLSIGVLHAELELKPVGAEPLPQLAVAAQIRAEEQQRAEVMRRCFEELDRWWSEHHMLYPSRSIRIFAQTESCLFLPVTSFVAPLHAGRHLDGPGHALRFVSLMALEQVTGEASSAEPRWHSFLAMWAKGRCTAEERALLLCSLLLGYSLDAWCCLGTDDKGQAHAWVVVRDRGDASYPSQVTFWNPQTGSRLRADDPAFLKSLCSMDTIFNHRRILVCHNEEPSQVSFDFSDHRSWLWAPVDEEMLDVLRLYPCRKCPGFADLLLHRWSPSWNVETLEEAIEDRLLAAIRTHREALGSITMVDRHLGQLLHVALVNLEYERRGMQSQASVFENLATRACAPGEVLRATPVQFNHLRVSLFWPALSQRSTVQEILAKPQASFAVRCRVVLQPETTVATWVLLAAKGRI
;
A
#
# COMPACT_ATOMS: atom_id res chain seq x y z
N ILE A 1 17.14 -0.88 26.18
CA ILE A 1 17.33 -2.28 25.73
C ILE A 1 17.36 -2.36 24.18
N TRP A 2 16.88 -1.34 23.46
CA TRP A 2 16.88 -1.31 21.98
C TRP A 2 18.19 -0.77 21.35
N CYS A 3 19.02 -0.05 22.12
CA CYS A 3 20.26 0.56 21.59
C CYS A 3 21.44 -0.41 21.36
N HIS A 4 21.39 -1.65 21.83
CA HIS A 4 22.52 -2.58 21.68
C HIS A 4 22.34 -3.66 20.61
N VAL A 5 21.21 -3.73 19.93
CA VAL A 5 20.93 -4.77 18.90
C VAL A 5 20.93 -4.19 17.48
N CYS A 6 20.88 -2.86 17.32
CA CYS A 6 20.86 -2.21 15.99
C CYS A 6 22.22 -1.72 15.48
N HIS A 7 23.32 -1.93 16.21
CA HIS A 7 24.65 -1.77 15.64
C HIS A 7 25.00 -3.03 14.82
N GLU A 8 24.86 -2.89 13.53
CA GLU A 8 25.22 -3.85 12.48
C GLU A 8 24.18 -4.95 12.15
N PRO A 9 23.46 -4.86 11.07
CA PRO A 9 23.71 -5.78 9.94
C PRO A 9 23.38 -5.28 8.53
N TRP A 10 22.96 -4.06 8.29
CA TRP A 10 22.31 -3.70 7.01
C TRP A 10 23.23 -3.05 5.98
N LEU A 11 24.19 -2.25 6.40
CA LEU A 11 25.29 -1.75 5.54
C LEU A 11 26.30 -2.86 5.19
N LEU A 12 26.35 -3.89 6.03
CA LEU A 12 27.27 -5.02 5.85
C LEU A 12 26.77 -6.05 4.82
N CYS A 13 25.49 -6.18 4.51
CA CYS A 13 25.05 -7.27 3.64
C CYS A 13 25.44 -7.03 2.17
N GLY A 14 25.16 -5.88 1.60
CA GLY A 14 25.59 -5.56 0.23
C GLY A 14 27.08 -5.27 0.14
N ALA A 15 27.64 -4.52 1.10
CA ALA A 15 29.09 -4.27 1.20
C ALA A 15 29.84 -5.54 1.60
N MET A 16 29.29 -6.38 2.47
CA MET A 16 29.87 -7.69 2.81
C MET A 16 29.81 -8.67 1.63
N ASP A 17 28.77 -8.66 0.82
CA ASP A 17 28.71 -9.54 -0.33
C ASP A 17 29.59 -9.04 -1.49
N ALA A 18 29.69 -7.73 -1.68
CA ALA A 18 30.69 -7.13 -2.56
C ALA A 18 32.12 -7.37 -2.05
N LEU A 19 32.36 -7.22 -0.74
CA LEU A 19 33.63 -7.51 -0.10
C LEU A 19 33.95 -9.01 -0.18
N LYS A 20 33.02 -9.89 0.10
CA LYS A 20 33.14 -11.35 -0.06
C LYS A 20 33.42 -11.75 -1.51
N SER A 21 32.78 -11.09 -2.49
CA SER A 21 33.05 -11.33 -3.90
C SER A 21 34.46 -10.88 -4.26
N LEU A 22 34.85 -9.68 -3.83
CA LEU A 22 36.19 -9.13 -4.08
C LEU A 22 37.30 -9.97 -3.42
N ILE A 23 37.09 -10.44 -2.20
CA ILE A 23 37.99 -11.36 -1.49
C ILE A 23 38.04 -12.70 -2.23
N ARG A 24 36.91 -13.24 -2.67
CA ARG A 24 36.83 -14.50 -3.41
C ARG A 24 37.55 -14.43 -4.75
N ASP A 25 37.39 -13.32 -5.47
CA ASP A 25 38.04 -13.14 -6.77
C ASP A 25 39.55 -12.93 -6.60
N LYS A 26 40.00 -12.25 -5.56
CA LYS A 26 41.42 -12.11 -5.21
C LYS A 26 42.03 -13.44 -4.77
N LEU A 27 41.32 -14.22 -3.95
CA LEU A 27 41.78 -15.54 -3.53
C LEU A 27 41.92 -16.50 -4.74
N ARG A 28 40.96 -16.47 -5.68
CA ARG A 28 41.01 -17.27 -6.91
C ARG A 28 42.11 -16.85 -7.86
N GLY A 29 42.43 -15.57 -7.91
CA GLY A 29 43.49 -15.03 -8.76
C GLY A 29 44.88 -14.99 -8.13
N SER A 30 45.03 -15.36 -6.86
CA SER A 30 46.30 -15.32 -6.16
C SER A 30 47.16 -16.55 -6.49
N PRO A 31 48.37 -16.36 -7.08
CA PRO A 31 49.28 -17.47 -7.36
C PRO A 31 49.78 -18.14 -6.07
N ALA A 32 49.79 -17.44 -4.94
CA ALA A 32 50.15 -17.99 -3.64
C ALA A 32 49.12 -19.01 -3.13
N VAL A 33 47.81 -18.74 -3.37
CA VAL A 33 46.72 -19.63 -2.98
C VAL A 33 46.70 -20.87 -3.90
N ALA A 34 46.90 -20.69 -5.21
CA ALA A 34 47.01 -21.79 -6.15
C ALA A 34 48.15 -22.76 -5.78
N LYS A 35 49.35 -22.20 -5.47
CA LYS A 35 50.52 -22.98 -5.05
C LYS A 35 50.32 -23.70 -3.71
N LEU A 36 49.60 -23.06 -2.76
CA LEU A 36 49.28 -23.66 -1.47
C LEU A 36 48.34 -24.88 -1.62
N LEU A 37 47.35 -24.77 -2.49
CA LEU A 37 46.40 -25.86 -2.78
C LEU A 37 47.03 -27.01 -3.60
N GLU A 38 48.03 -26.70 -4.43
CA GLU A 38 48.86 -27.73 -5.11
C GLU A 38 49.77 -28.48 -4.11
N GLU A 39 50.35 -27.77 -3.15
CA GLU A 39 51.25 -28.37 -2.12
C GLU A 39 50.45 -29.17 -1.08
N ARG A 40 49.20 -28.77 -0.76
CA ARG A 40 48.36 -29.42 0.26
C ARG A 40 46.87 -29.49 -0.20
N PRO A 41 46.53 -30.46 -1.04
CA PRO A 41 45.18 -30.58 -1.58
C PRO A 41 44.09 -30.85 -0.53
N GLU A 42 44.46 -31.41 0.64
CA GLU A 42 43.56 -31.63 1.78
C GLU A 42 42.98 -30.34 2.38
N LEU A 43 43.60 -29.20 2.14
CA LEU A 43 43.12 -27.90 2.64
C LEU A 43 41.86 -27.41 1.88
N SER A 44 41.55 -27.96 0.71
CA SER A 44 40.37 -27.64 -0.05
C SER A 44 39.07 -28.09 0.63
N GLU A 45 39.14 -29.11 1.49
CA GLU A 45 38.00 -29.69 2.20
C GLU A 45 37.76 -29.09 3.59
N ASN A 46 38.75 -28.33 4.12
CA ASN A 46 38.66 -27.73 5.46
C ASN A 46 38.93 -26.22 5.42
N PRO A 47 37.86 -25.38 5.38
CA PRO A 47 38.01 -23.93 5.26
C PRO A 47 38.79 -23.27 6.44
N GLY A 48 38.68 -23.83 7.65
CA GLY A 48 39.37 -23.31 8.81
C GLY A 48 40.89 -23.53 8.73
N ALA A 49 41.32 -24.73 8.31
CA ALA A 49 42.73 -25.05 8.13
C ALA A 49 43.33 -24.30 6.92
N LEU A 50 42.54 -24.00 5.90
CA LEU A 50 42.96 -23.16 4.79
C LEU A 50 43.20 -21.71 5.23
N LEU A 51 42.32 -21.15 6.04
CA LEU A 51 42.44 -19.80 6.56
C LEU A 51 43.71 -19.65 7.42
N GLN A 52 43.98 -20.58 8.31
CA GLN A 52 45.16 -20.61 9.13
C GLN A 52 46.46 -20.70 8.30
N ALA A 53 46.48 -21.55 7.26
CA ALA A 53 47.60 -21.67 6.37
C ALA A 53 47.84 -20.44 5.48
N LEU A 54 46.79 -19.66 5.18
CA LEU A 54 46.88 -18.38 4.48
C LEU A 54 47.38 -17.26 5.41
N GLU A 55 47.01 -17.28 6.70
CA GLU A 55 47.56 -16.37 7.72
C GLU A 55 49.05 -16.62 7.95
N GLU A 56 49.45 -17.88 8.11
CA GLU A 56 50.88 -18.26 8.31
C GLU A 56 51.79 -17.84 7.14
N ARG A 57 51.22 -17.70 5.91
CA ARG A 57 51.97 -17.21 4.75
C ARG A 57 51.84 -15.70 4.47
N GLY A 58 51.16 -14.96 5.33
CA GLY A 58 50.97 -13.51 5.18
C GLY A 58 50.08 -13.08 4.01
N VAL A 59 49.31 -14.01 3.39
CA VAL A 59 48.39 -13.71 2.27
C VAL A 59 47.21 -12.91 2.77
N VAL A 60 46.83 -13.10 4.00
CA VAL A 60 45.72 -12.36 4.64
C VAL A 60 46.10 -10.88 4.83
N GLU A 61 47.35 -10.58 5.29
CA GLU A 61 47.88 -9.22 5.40
C GLU A 61 48.01 -8.55 4.02
N GLU A 62 48.39 -9.28 2.99
CA GLU A 62 48.47 -8.75 1.63
C GLU A 62 47.07 -8.35 1.10
N ILE A 63 46.05 -9.13 1.39
CA ILE A 63 44.64 -8.82 1.05
C ILE A 63 44.14 -7.62 1.84
N TYR A 64 44.44 -7.54 3.16
CA TYR A 64 44.09 -6.40 3.98
C TYR A 64 44.78 -5.11 3.52
N GLY A 65 46.07 -5.16 3.19
CA GLY A 65 46.81 -4.02 2.64
C GLY A 65 46.25 -3.53 1.31
N TYR A 66 45.76 -4.44 0.46
CA TYR A 66 45.08 -4.09 -0.78
C TYR A 66 43.70 -3.46 -0.53
N LEU A 67 42.95 -3.98 0.40
CA LEU A 67 41.63 -3.43 0.78
C LEU A 67 41.78 -2.05 1.39
N ASP A 68 42.73 -1.86 2.29
CA ASP A 68 43.05 -0.57 2.93
C ASP A 68 43.49 0.48 1.90
N SER A 69 44.36 0.10 0.96
CA SER A 69 44.77 0.98 -0.14
C SER A 69 43.65 1.30 -1.13
N SER A 70 42.67 0.41 -1.26
CA SER A 70 41.47 0.62 -2.12
C SER A 70 40.42 1.49 -1.44
N LEU A 71 40.35 1.46 -0.10
CA LEU A 71 39.45 2.27 0.72
C LEU A 71 40.04 3.68 1.04
N GLN A 72 41.37 3.84 1.03
CA GLN A 72 42.04 5.09 1.36
C GLN A 72 42.33 6.02 0.19
N LYS A 73 41.83 5.76 -1.02
CA LYS A 73 41.90 6.76 -2.09
C LYS A 73 40.66 7.67 -2.05
N PRO A 74 40.72 8.83 -1.39
CA PRO A 74 39.87 9.93 -1.78
C PRO A 74 40.39 10.36 -3.15
N GLN A 75 39.65 10.06 -4.19
CA GLN A 75 39.75 10.82 -5.42
C GLN A 75 39.24 12.21 -5.06
N ASP A 76 40.14 13.19 -4.95
CA ASP A 76 39.76 14.59 -4.98
C ASP A 76 38.77 14.76 -6.13
N PRO A 77 37.55 15.30 -5.87
CA PRO A 77 36.63 15.58 -6.94
C PRO A 77 37.31 16.59 -7.84
N LYS A 78 37.74 16.15 -9.02
CA LYS A 78 38.10 17.10 -10.08
C LYS A 78 36.90 18.02 -10.21
N PRO A 79 37.10 19.35 -10.20
CA PRO A 79 35.98 20.27 -10.36
C PRO A 79 35.28 19.89 -11.66
N PHE A 80 34.02 19.51 -11.53
CA PHE A 80 33.12 19.32 -12.66
C PHE A 80 33.19 20.61 -13.44
N HIS A 81 33.77 20.56 -14.62
CA HIS A 81 33.57 21.61 -15.62
C HIS A 81 32.05 21.70 -15.76
N GLN A 82 31.50 22.81 -15.30
CA GLN A 82 30.15 23.21 -15.59
C GLN A 82 29.99 23.05 -17.11
N ALA A 83 29.30 22.00 -17.52
CA ALA A 83 28.75 21.93 -18.86
C ALA A 83 27.85 23.17 -18.95
N THR A 84 28.26 24.14 -19.73
CA THR A 84 27.41 25.26 -20.11
C THR A 84 26.02 24.74 -20.41
N PRO A 85 24.96 25.32 -19.83
CA PRO A 85 23.61 24.94 -20.17
C PRO A 85 23.49 25.11 -21.68
N VAL A 86 23.34 24.03 -22.40
CA VAL A 86 22.88 24.11 -23.79
C VAL A 86 21.48 24.67 -23.65
N GLU A 87 21.34 25.93 -24.02
CA GLU A 87 20.08 26.62 -24.16
C GLU A 87 19.25 25.82 -25.16
N VAL A 88 18.41 24.91 -24.62
CA VAL A 88 17.44 24.16 -25.41
C VAL A 88 16.41 25.18 -25.83
N ALA A 89 16.55 25.64 -27.05
CA ALA A 89 15.52 26.45 -27.71
C ALA A 89 14.16 25.74 -27.51
N PRO A 90 13.09 26.50 -27.22
CA PRO A 90 11.78 25.92 -27.08
C PRO A 90 11.44 25.15 -28.36
N PRO A 91 10.92 23.92 -28.27
CA PRO A 91 10.61 23.13 -29.44
C PRO A 91 9.59 23.90 -30.26
N SER A 92 10.03 24.37 -31.44
CA SER A 92 9.14 24.89 -32.46
C SER A 92 8.11 23.79 -32.76
N GLN A 93 6.87 24.05 -32.43
CA GLN A 93 5.74 23.22 -32.81
C GLN A 93 5.65 23.20 -34.34
N GLN A 94 6.23 22.19 -34.96
CA GLN A 94 5.86 21.81 -36.31
C GLN A 94 4.67 20.88 -36.24
N PRO A 95 3.53 21.19 -36.85
CA PRO A 95 2.41 20.30 -36.98
C PRO A 95 2.71 19.28 -38.08
N GLY A 96 2.99 18.04 -37.74
CA GLY A 96 3.09 16.98 -38.75
C GLY A 96 4.11 15.89 -38.49
N GLU A 97 4.07 15.23 -37.32
CA GLU A 97 4.57 13.87 -37.23
C GLU A 97 3.53 13.04 -36.46
N ASN A 98 2.94 12.08 -37.15
CA ASN A 98 2.20 10.97 -36.54
C ASN A 98 3.19 10.20 -35.66
N GLY A 99 3.35 10.62 -34.43
CA GLY A 99 4.17 9.95 -33.43
C GLY A 99 3.65 8.54 -33.21
N MET A 100 4.34 7.56 -33.75
CA MET A 100 4.06 6.15 -33.53
C MET A 100 4.34 5.87 -32.06
N GLY A 101 3.29 5.63 -31.28
CA GLY A 101 3.40 5.35 -29.84
C GLY A 101 4.18 4.05 -29.60
N TRP A 102 5.14 4.09 -28.69
CA TRP A 102 5.86 2.90 -28.23
C TRP A 102 4.95 2.04 -27.37
N GLN A 103 5.03 0.73 -27.56
CA GLN A 103 4.29 -0.26 -26.78
C GLN A 103 5.23 -1.39 -26.35
N LEU A 104 5.19 -1.71 -25.07
CA LEU A 104 5.87 -2.86 -24.49
C LEU A 104 4.87 -3.99 -24.31
N SER A 105 5.12 -5.15 -24.91
CA SER A 105 4.35 -6.36 -24.69
C SER A 105 5.07 -7.22 -23.65
N LEU A 106 4.45 -7.44 -22.50
CA LEU A 106 4.90 -8.36 -21.46
C LEU A 106 4.05 -9.62 -21.55
N ARG A 107 4.67 -10.74 -21.92
CA ARG A 107 4.03 -12.05 -21.93
C ARG A 107 4.49 -12.84 -20.71
N LEU A 108 3.55 -13.15 -19.83
CA LEU A 108 3.73 -14.05 -18.72
C LEU A 108 3.54 -15.49 -19.25
N LEU A 109 4.54 -16.32 -19.16
CA LEU A 109 4.50 -17.69 -19.68
C LEU A 109 4.07 -18.67 -18.57
N GLU A 110 5.03 -19.17 -17.83
CA GLU A 110 4.80 -20.13 -16.76
C GLU A 110 5.65 -19.83 -15.54
N GLY A 111 5.18 -20.28 -14.39
CA GLY A 111 5.96 -20.34 -13.15
C GLY A 111 6.54 -21.74 -12.99
N GLN A 112 7.68 -21.84 -12.31
CA GLN A 112 8.30 -23.11 -11.96
C GLN A 112 8.76 -23.11 -10.50
N ALA A 113 8.78 -24.29 -9.89
CA ALA A 113 9.28 -24.51 -8.53
C ALA A 113 8.55 -23.68 -7.45
N PHE A 114 7.24 -23.52 -7.56
CA PHE A 114 6.40 -22.97 -6.50
C PHE A 114 6.19 -24.03 -5.42
N LEU A 115 7.22 -24.23 -4.59
CA LEU A 115 7.33 -25.38 -3.67
C LEU A 115 6.27 -25.38 -2.56
N ASP A 116 5.76 -24.21 -2.18
CA ASP A 116 4.68 -24.07 -1.18
C ASP A 116 3.39 -24.81 -1.58
N TYR A 117 3.26 -25.22 -2.86
CA TYR A 117 2.09 -25.91 -3.41
C TYR A 117 2.36 -27.36 -3.81
N LEU A 118 3.43 -27.97 -3.29
CA LEU A 118 3.88 -29.31 -3.69
C LEU A 118 2.94 -30.42 -3.16
N ASP A 119 2.48 -30.30 -1.90
CA ASP A 119 1.73 -31.34 -1.18
C ASP A 119 0.51 -30.81 -0.40
N ASP A 120 0.02 -29.63 -0.77
CA ASP A 120 -1.02 -28.99 0.02
C ASP A 120 -2.40 -29.48 -0.40
N SER A 121 -2.97 -30.44 0.36
CA SER A 121 -4.37 -30.87 0.17
C SER A 121 -5.36 -29.69 0.36
N ASP A 122 -4.95 -28.65 1.10
CA ASP A 122 -5.70 -27.41 1.27
C ASP A 122 -5.49 -26.43 0.09
N ALA A 123 -4.59 -26.72 -0.86
CA ALA A 123 -4.40 -25.93 -2.08
C ALA A 123 -5.57 -26.09 -3.08
N ALA A 124 -6.42 -27.10 -2.87
CA ALA A 124 -7.57 -27.32 -3.72
C ALA A 124 -8.50 -26.09 -3.70
N GLY A 125 -8.57 -25.40 -4.85
CA GLY A 125 -9.38 -24.20 -5.03
C GLY A 125 -8.66 -22.87 -4.77
N ARG A 126 -7.36 -22.85 -4.43
CA ARG A 126 -6.57 -21.61 -4.41
C ARG A 126 -6.16 -21.21 -5.81
N GLU A 127 -6.16 -19.90 -6.07
CA GLU A 127 -5.83 -19.34 -7.38
C GLU A 127 -4.78 -18.23 -7.25
N LEU A 128 -3.88 -18.15 -8.21
CA LEU A 128 -2.84 -17.13 -8.32
C LEU A 128 -3.22 -16.12 -9.39
N ALA A 129 -2.96 -14.84 -9.14
CA ALA A 129 -3.03 -13.81 -10.15
C ALA A 129 -1.91 -12.78 -9.99
N TRP A 130 -1.43 -12.28 -11.12
CA TRP A 130 -0.51 -11.16 -11.18
C TRP A 130 -1.26 -9.84 -11.23
N HIS A 131 -0.84 -8.91 -10.41
CA HIS A 131 -1.15 -7.50 -10.52
C HIS A 131 0.09 -6.77 -10.99
N ILE A 132 -0.06 -5.94 -11.99
CA ILE A 132 1.04 -5.32 -12.71
C ILE A 132 0.78 -3.83 -12.78
N ALA A 133 1.79 -3.04 -12.43
CA ALA A 133 1.72 -1.59 -12.58
C ALA A 133 2.95 -1.07 -13.31
N PHE A 134 2.70 -0.10 -14.18
CA PHE A 134 3.71 0.69 -14.86
C PHE A 134 3.21 2.12 -14.99
N GLU A 135 3.88 3.05 -14.33
CA GLU A 135 3.43 4.45 -14.22
C GLU A 135 1.95 4.54 -13.80
N SER A 136 1.09 5.10 -14.66
CA SER A 136 -0.34 5.26 -14.44
C SER A 136 -1.18 4.06 -14.95
N GLN A 137 -0.55 3.00 -15.45
CA GLN A 137 -1.23 1.85 -16.00
C GLN A 137 -1.20 0.70 -15.02
N ARG A 138 -2.34 0.03 -14.85
CA ARG A 138 -2.46 -1.14 -14.00
C ARG A 138 -3.23 -2.25 -14.71
N PHE A 139 -2.76 -3.48 -14.51
CA PHE A 139 -3.32 -4.68 -15.14
C PHE A 139 -3.47 -5.78 -14.08
N LYS A 140 -4.38 -6.71 -14.33
CA LYS A 140 -4.53 -7.95 -13.57
C LYS A 140 -4.55 -9.11 -14.55
N SER A 141 -3.77 -10.15 -14.29
CA SER A 141 -3.80 -11.38 -15.07
C SER A 141 -5.06 -12.20 -14.77
N ARG A 142 -5.31 -13.20 -15.61
CA ARG A 142 -6.25 -14.25 -15.29
C ARG A 142 -5.83 -14.95 -13.99
N GLN A 143 -6.81 -15.43 -13.26
CA GLN A 143 -6.60 -16.32 -12.14
C GLN A 143 -6.28 -17.72 -12.66
N VAL A 144 -5.22 -18.31 -12.13
CA VAL A 144 -4.78 -19.67 -12.47
C VAL A 144 -4.65 -20.50 -11.20
N PRO A 145 -4.88 -21.82 -11.25
CA PRO A 145 -4.73 -22.65 -10.07
C PRO A 145 -3.35 -22.52 -9.42
N ALA A 146 -3.32 -22.49 -8.09
CA ALA A 146 -2.07 -22.47 -7.32
C ALA A 146 -1.46 -23.87 -7.32
N VAL A 147 -0.50 -24.08 -8.19
CA VAL A 147 0.23 -25.34 -8.38
C VAL A 147 1.73 -25.07 -8.49
N VAL A 148 2.54 -26.12 -8.40
CA VAL A 148 4.03 -26.03 -8.48
C VAL A 148 4.53 -25.38 -9.78
N ALA A 149 3.82 -25.55 -10.88
CA ALA A 149 4.13 -24.99 -12.19
C ALA A 149 2.89 -24.31 -12.81
N PRO A 150 2.50 -23.11 -12.30
CA PRO A 150 1.32 -22.42 -12.80
C PRO A 150 1.56 -21.86 -14.22
N ARG A 151 0.60 -22.04 -15.13
CA ARG A 151 0.66 -21.53 -16.50
C ARG A 151 -0.24 -20.32 -16.66
N PHE A 152 0.38 -19.16 -16.91
CA PHE A 152 -0.34 -17.91 -17.09
C PHE A 152 -0.73 -17.67 -18.55
N ASP A 153 0.20 -17.84 -19.49
CA ASP A 153 0.03 -17.71 -20.93
C ASP A 153 -0.80 -16.45 -21.32
N GLU A 154 -0.40 -15.31 -20.80
CA GLU A 154 -1.12 -14.04 -20.97
C GLU A 154 -0.17 -12.95 -21.43
N THR A 155 -0.65 -12.11 -22.37
CA THR A 155 0.11 -10.98 -22.89
C THR A 155 -0.53 -9.68 -22.46
N ILE A 156 0.26 -8.82 -21.85
CA ILE A 156 -0.14 -7.51 -21.36
C ILE A 156 0.58 -6.45 -22.18
N HIS A 157 -0.19 -5.46 -22.64
CA HIS A 157 0.31 -4.38 -23.47
C HIS A 157 0.41 -3.08 -22.67
N VAL A 158 1.64 -2.66 -22.42
CA VAL A 158 1.97 -1.43 -21.69
C VAL A 158 2.26 -0.32 -22.70
N LYS A 159 1.59 0.81 -22.59
CA LYS A 159 1.86 1.99 -23.42
C LYS A 159 3.03 2.75 -22.82
N LEU A 160 4.04 3.03 -23.62
CA LEU A 160 5.18 3.83 -23.23
C LEU A 160 4.99 5.30 -23.63
N PRO A 161 5.74 6.24 -23.04
CA PRO A 161 5.68 7.64 -23.41
C PRO A 161 6.00 7.87 -24.90
N LEU A 162 5.39 8.90 -25.47
CA LEU A 162 5.66 9.33 -26.85
C LEU A 162 7.05 9.98 -26.94
N VAL A 163 8.02 9.20 -27.35
CA VAL A 163 9.39 9.67 -27.59
C VAL A 163 9.85 9.23 -28.98
N GLY A 164 10.63 10.08 -29.65
CA GLY A 164 11.03 9.84 -31.03
C GLY A 164 12.05 8.70 -31.24
N SER A 165 12.69 8.19 -30.18
CA SER A 165 13.72 7.17 -30.27
C SER A 165 13.81 6.27 -29.04
N ARG A 166 14.44 5.09 -29.18
CA ARG A 166 14.76 4.18 -28.04
C ARG A 166 15.63 4.87 -26.97
N ASN A 167 16.46 5.82 -27.36
CA ASN A 167 17.30 6.57 -26.43
C ASN A 167 16.47 7.42 -25.46
N GLY A 168 15.33 7.95 -25.91
CA GLY A 168 14.41 8.69 -25.05
C GLY A 168 13.68 7.80 -24.04
N LEU A 169 13.60 6.47 -24.28
CA LEU A 169 13.03 5.50 -23.36
C LEU A 169 14.04 5.00 -22.31
N LEU A 170 15.34 5.22 -22.53
CA LEU A 170 16.39 4.70 -21.66
C LEU A 170 16.43 5.41 -20.31
N GLN A 171 16.11 6.70 -20.27
CA GLN A 171 16.24 7.53 -19.08
C GLN A 171 14.93 7.66 -18.31
N HIS A 172 15.02 7.53 -16.99
CA HIS A 172 13.99 7.93 -16.05
C HIS A 172 12.63 7.23 -16.13
N LEU A 173 12.54 6.06 -16.77
CA LEU A 173 11.34 5.25 -16.70
C LEU A 173 11.47 4.19 -15.61
N PRO A 174 10.42 3.98 -14.80
CA PRO A 174 10.47 3.01 -13.71
C PRO A 174 10.48 1.57 -14.22
N PRO A 175 10.96 0.61 -13.42
CA PRO A 175 10.72 -0.80 -13.67
C PRO A 175 9.22 -1.14 -13.59
N ILE A 176 8.81 -2.25 -14.19
CA ILE A 176 7.45 -2.77 -14.07
C ILE A 176 7.29 -3.39 -12.68
N HIS A 177 6.30 -2.96 -11.92
CA HIS A 177 6.00 -3.54 -10.62
C HIS A 177 5.06 -4.74 -10.80
N LEU A 178 5.51 -5.91 -10.40
CA LEU A 178 4.79 -7.19 -10.45
C LEU A 178 4.44 -7.63 -9.03
N VAL A 179 3.18 -7.88 -8.76
CA VAL A 179 2.69 -8.35 -7.46
C VAL A 179 1.90 -9.63 -7.65
N LEU A 180 2.34 -10.72 -7.05
CA LEU A 180 1.66 -12.01 -7.08
C LEU A 180 0.79 -12.17 -5.83
N VAL A 181 -0.48 -12.49 -6.05
CA VAL A 181 -1.46 -12.70 -4.98
C VAL A 181 -2.09 -14.08 -5.12
N CYS A 182 -2.20 -14.77 -3.99
CA CYS A 182 -2.96 -16.01 -3.86
C CYS A 182 -4.33 -15.70 -3.27
N TYR A 183 -5.37 -16.06 -3.99
CA TYR A 183 -6.76 -15.98 -3.54
C TYR A 183 -7.18 -17.34 -2.98
N GLY A 184 -7.89 -17.34 -1.84
CA GLY A 184 -8.50 -18.56 -1.31
C GLY A 184 -9.57 -19.06 -2.30
N GLY A 185 -9.66 -20.37 -2.47
CA GLY A 185 -10.75 -20.95 -3.25
C GLY A 185 -12.09 -20.52 -2.69
N SER A 186 -13.00 -20.10 -3.55
CA SER A 186 -14.37 -19.83 -3.17
C SER A 186 -14.98 -21.13 -2.64
N GLY A 187 -15.07 -21.25 -1.30
CA GLY A 187 -15.80 -22.34 -0.68
C GLY A 187 -17.23 -22.33 -1.16
N SER A 188 -17.72 -23.49 -1.56
CA SER A 188 -19.10 -23.82 -1.89
C SER A 188 -19.88 -22.74 -2.68
N GLY A 189 -19.99 -22.94 -3.95
CA GLY A 189 -20.75 -22.39 -5.06
C GLY A 189 -21.95 -21.44 -4.91
N GLU A 190 -22.24 -20.90 -3.75
CA GLU A 190 -23.38 -20.01 -3.50
C GLU A 190 -23.03 -18.53 -3.29
N GLU A 191 -21.75 -18.20 -3.08
CA GLU A 191 -21.36 -16.79 -2.87
C GLU A 191 -20.94 -16.12 -4.18
N PRO A 192 -21.36 -14.88 -4.39
CA PRO A 192 -21.11 -14.15 -5.63
C PRO A 192 -19.62 -13.92 -5.91
N PRO A 193 -19.17 -13.88 -7.17
CA PRO A 193 -17.76 -13.80 -7.56
C PRO A 193 -17.05 -12.50 -7.13
N TRP A 194 -17.75 -11.51 -6.62
CA TRP A 194 -17.18 -10.27 -6.08
C TRP A 194 -16.73 -10.35 -4.62
N ASP A 195 -17.05 -11.41 -3.94
CA ASP A 195 -16.46 -11.75 -2.65
C ASP A 195 -15.20 -12.63 -2.81
N ALA A 196 -14.52 -12.46 -3.94
CA ALA A 196 -13.17 -12.97 -4.11
C ALA A 196 -12.35 -12.44 -2.93
N GLY A 197 -12.28 -13.22 -1.90
CA GLY A 197 -11.80 -12.87 -0.58
C GLY A 197 -10.44 -12.16 -0.67
N SER A 198 -10.15 -11.39 0.31
CA SER A 198 -8.84 -10.79 0.49
C SER A 198 -7.74 -11.78 0.15
N GLY A 199 -6.94 -11.42 -0.84
CA GLY A 199 -5.82 -12.24 -1.29
C GLY A 199 -4.65 -12.21 -0.31
N THR A 200 -3.84 -13.23 -0.33
CA THR A 200 -2.55 -13.27 0.38
C THR A 200 -1.44 -12.84 -0.57
N LEU A 201 -0.68 -11.84 -0.16
CA LEU A 201 0.47 -11.37 -0.94
C LEU A 201 1.59 -12.42 -0.88
N ILE A 202 2.03 -12.87 -2.05
CA ILE A 202 3.06 -13.91 -2.18
C ILE A 202 4.41 -13.31 -2.57
N CYS A 203 4.41 -12.39 -3.55
CA CYS A 203 5.61 -11.79 -4.10
C CYS A 203 5.35 -10.34 -4.50
N SER A 204 6.38 -9.51 -4.37
CA SER A 204 6.44 -8.16 -4.95
C SER A 204 7.82 -8.01 -5.62
N HIS A 205 7.84 -7.79 -6.93
CA HIS A 205 9.06 -7.73 -7.71
C HIS A 205 9.04 -6.56 -8.70
N TYR A 206 10.19 -5.88 -8.84
CA TYR A 206 10.37 -4.81 -9.80
C TYR A 206 11.17 -5.33 -11.00
N LEU A 207 10.47 -5.54 -12.13
CA LEU A 207 11.05 -6.09 -13.35
C LEU A 207 11.70 -4.97 -14.18
N GLU A 208 13.02 -5.05 -14.36
CA GLU A 208 13.76 -4.12 -15.23
C GLU A 208 13.54 -4.49 -16.71
N TRP A 209 12.69 -3.74 -17.35
CA TRP A 209 12.27 -3.98 -18.73
C TRP A 209 13.20 -3.35 -19.78
N ARG A 210 14.01 -2.35 -19.42
CA ARG A 210 14.85 -1.58 -20.36
C ARG A 210 15.90 -2.42 -21.07
N HIS A 211 16.18 -3.63 -20.57
CA HIS A 211 17.03 -4.58 -21.32
C HIS A 211 16.48 -4.91 -22.72
N CYS A 212 15.16 -4.80 -22.93
CA CYS A 212 14.57 -5.01 -24.26
C CYS A 212 14.92 -3.89 -25.28
N LEU A 213 15.44 -2.74 -24.83
CA LEU A 213 15.90 -1.67 -25.71
C LEU A 213 17.12 -2.09 -26.55
N SER A 214 17.89 -3.07 -26.08
CA SER A 214 19.04 -3.62 -26.83
C SER A 214 18.68 -4.86 -27.67
N ALA A 215 17.46 -5.37 -27.55
CA ALA A 215 17.03 -6.54 -28.28
C ALA A 215 16.46 -6.18 -29.67
N THR A 216 16.69 -7.03 -30.64
CA THR A 216 16.13 -6.92 -32.01
C THR A 216 14.78 -7.63 -32.16
N GLY A 217 14.40 -8.43 -31.17
CA GLY A 217 13.17 -9.21 -31.12
C GLY A 217 12.74 -9.49 -29.67
N PRO A 218 11.82 -10.45 -29.47
CA PRO A 218 11.35 -10.83 -28.14
C PRO A 218 12.50 -11.28 -27.23
N LEU A 219 12.58 -10.66 -26.06
CA LEU A 219 13.57 -10.99 -25.02
C LEU A 219 12.95 -11.93 -23.99
N LYS A 220 13.44 -13.18 -23.95
CA LYS A 220 13.07 -14.14 -22.92
C LYS A 220 13.85 -13.89 -21.64
N MET A 221 13.15 -13.89 -20.52
CA MET A 221 13.75 -13.68 -19.21
C MET A 221 13.24 -14.74 -18.22
N THR A 222 14.11 -15.02 -17.28
CA THR A 222 13.83 -15.89 -16.15
C THR A 222 13.99 -15.06 -14.89
N VAL A 223 12.91 -14.86 -14.16
CA VAL A 223 12.84 -14.00 -12.97
C VAL A 223 12.71 -14.87 -11.75
N GLU A 224 13.70 -14.83 -10.86
CA GLU A 224 13.60 -15.46 -9.56
C GLU A 224 12.70 -14.61 -8.66
N LEU A 225 11.69 -15.24 -8.09
CA LEU A 225 10.69 -14.58 -7.25
C LEU A 225 11.05 -14.77 -5.78
N GLN A 226 11.14 -13.67 -5.08
CA GLN A 226 11.36 -13.66 -3.63
C GLN A 226 10.05 -13.42 -2.89
N GLY A 227 9.89 -14.10 -1.77
CA GLY A 227 8.73 -13.94 -0.91
C GLY A 227 8.64 -12.55 -0.30
N VAL A 228 7.56 -12.28 0.40
CA VAL A 228 7.34 -11.01 1.10
C VAL A 228 7.44 -11.19 2.61
N GLY A 229 7.71 -10.12 3.31
CA GLY A 229 7.74 -10.13 4.77
C GLY A 229 8.80 -11.06 5.34
N ARG A 230 8.45 -11.95 6.23
CA ARG A 230 9.39 -12.92 6.83
C ARG A 230 10.04 -13.86 5.80
N ARG A 231 9.41 -14.02 4.65
CA ARG A 231 9.90 -14.87 3.55
C ARG A 231 10.72 -14.11 2.50
N HIS A 232 11.07 -12.84 2.71
CA HIS A 232 11.73 -12.00 1.70
C HIS A 232 13.08 -12.54 1.21
N LYS A 233 13.75 -13.41 1.97
CA LYS A 233 15.01 -14.07 1.57
C LYS A 233 14.80 -15.47 0.97
N LEU A 234 13.56 -15.95 0.91
CA LEU A 234 13.26 -17.26 0.39
C LEU A 234 12.79 -17.13 -1.06
N SER A 235 13.38 -17.92 -1.95
CA SER A 235 12.85 -18.08 -3.29
C SER A 235 11.54 -18.84 -3.22
N ILE A 236 10.48 -18.26 -3.78
CA ILE A 236 9.15 -18.87 -3.85
C ILE A 236 8.91 -19.58 -5.17
N GLY A 237 9.80 -19.41 -6.13
CA GLY A 237 9.74 -19.97 -7.46
C GLY A 237 10.36 -19.05 -8.51
N VAL A 238 10.19 -19.43 -9.75
CA VAL A 238 10.73 -18.74 -10.91
C VAL A 238 9.61 -18.43 -11.89
N LEU A 239 9.61 -17.23 -12.46
CA LEU A 239 8.70 -16.81 -13.52
C LEU A 239 9.45 -16.76 -14.86
N HIS A 240 8.94 -17.43 -15.88
CA HIS A 240 9.35 -17.24 -17.25
C HIS A 240 8.47 -16.20 -17.93
N ALA A 241 9.10 -15.16 -18.47
CA ALA A 241 8.43 -14.07 -19.14
C ALA A 241 9.15 -13.71 -20.44
N GLU A 242 8.43 -13.02 -21.31
CA GLU A 242 8.95 -12.53 -22.59
C GLU A 242 8.56 -11.06 -22.77
N LEU A 243 9.53 -10.23 -23.11
CA LEU A 243 9.35 -8.81 -23.37
C LEU A 243 9.58 -8.49 -24.85
N GLU A 244 8.67 -7.74 -25.46
CA GLU A 244 8.80 -7.29 -26.84
C GLU A 244 8.45 -5.80 -26.94
N LEU A 245 9.34 -5.03 -27.56
CA LEU A 245 9.13 -3.60 -27.81
C LEU A 245 8.61 -3.37 -29.23
N LYS A 246 7.49 -2.63 -29.36
CA LYS A 246 6.90 -2.24 -30.65
C LYS A 246 6.94 -0.72 -30.81
N PRO A 247 7.18 -0.18 -32.04
CA PRO A 247 7.33 -0.91 -33.31
C PRO A 247 8.65 -1.66 -33.42
N VAL A 248 8.58 -2.80 -34.08
CA VAL A 248 9.77 -3.57 -34.47
C VAL A 248 10.46 -2.86 -35.63
N GLY A 249 11.80 -2.72 -35.58
CA GLY A 249 12.59 -2.13 -36.67
C GLY A 249 13.33 -0.83 -36.31
N ALA A 250 13.09 -0.26 -35.14
CA ALA A 250 13.96 0.78 -34.62
C ALA A 250 15.33 0.22 -34.24
N GLU A 251 16.41 0.96 -34.52
CA GLU A 251 17.77 0.52 -34.21
C GLU A 251 17.95 0.19 -32.73
N PRO A 252 18.45 -1.02 -32.39
CA PRO A 252 18.65 -1.41 -31.00
C PRO A 252 19.78 -0.61 -30.37
N LEU A 253 19.65 -0.31 -29.09
CA LEU A 253 20.72 0.36 -28.33
C LEU A 253 21.84 -0.64 -28.00
N PRO A 254 23.10 -0.18 -27.89
CA PRO A 254 24.18 -1.03 -27.40
C PRO A 254 23.87 -1.57 -25.99
N GLN A 255 23.99 -2.87 -25.80
CA GLN A 255 23.69 -3.53 -24.52
C GLN A 255 24.50 -2.93 -23.35
N LEU A 256 25.78 -2.59 -23.60
CA LEU A 256 26.63 -1.94 -22.60
C LEU A 256 26.12 -0.56 -22.19
N ALA A 257 25.56 0.22 -23.11
CA ALA A 257 25.01 1.54 -22.79
C ALA A 257 23.75 1.41 -21.92
N VAL A 258 22.86 0.46 -22.24
CA VAL A 258 21.67 0.19 -21.42
C VAL A 258 22.06 -0.27 -20.02
N ALA A 259 22.97 -1.24 -19.91
CA ALA A 259 23.44 -1.75 -18.62
C ALA A 259 24.18 -0.68 -17.80
N ALA A 260 24.97 0.20 -18.45
CA ALA A 260 25.67 1.28 -17.77
C ALA A 260 24.68 2.32 -17.18
N GLN A 261 23.65 2.69 -17.95
CA GLN A 261 22.62 3.62 -17.47
C GLN A 261 21.85 3.07 -16.28
N ILE A 262 21.38 1.81 -16.34
CA ILE A 262 20.66 1.16 -15.23
C ILE A 262 21.53 1.13 -13.98
N ARG A 263 22.80 0.72 -14.10
CA ARG A 263 23.75 0.68 -12.97
C ARG A 263 24.01 2.08 -12.39
N ALA A 264 24.13 3.09 -13.23
CA ALA A 264 24.34 4.46 -12.76
C ALA A 264 23.15 4.96 -11.92
N GLU A 265 21.91 4.68 -12.36
CA GLU A 265 20.69 5.02 -11.62
C GLU A 265 20.57 4.24 -10.30
N GLU A 266 20.89 2.95 -10.31
CA GLU A 266 20.91 2.11 -9.10
C GLU A 266 21.96 2.60 -8.10
N GLN A 267 23.16 2.92 -8.55
CA GLN A 267 24.24 3.45 -7.71
C GLN A 267 23.87 4.82 -7.13
N GLN A 268 23.29 5.71 -7.95
CA GLN A 268 22.81 7.00 -7.47
C GLN A 268 21.74 6.83 -6.37
N ARG A 269 20.77 5.94 -6.60
CA ARG A 269 19.71 5.66 -5.62
C ARG A 269 20.28 5.06 -4.34
N ALA A 270 21.21 4.12 -4.43
CA ALA A 270 21.88 3.52 -3.28
C ALA A 270 22.67 4.55 -2.47
N GLU A 271 23.40 5.44 -3.14
CA GLU A 271 24.16 6.51 -2.48
C GLU A 271 23.26 7.52 -1.78
N VAL A 272 22.18 7.96 -2.44
CA VAL A 272 21.18 8.85 -1.82
C VAL A 272 20.53 8.18 -0.62
N MET A 273 20.21 6.89 -0.72
CA MET A 273 19.64 6.11 0.40
C MET A 273 20.60 6.07 1.58
N ARG A 274 21.87 5.77 1.33
CA ARG A 274 22.90 5.71 2.38
C ARG A 274 23.02 7.05 3.10
N ARG A 275 23.14 8.15 2.36
CA ARG A 275 23.21 9.50 2.93
C ARG A 275 21.98 9.87 3.73
N CYS A 276 20.79 9.64 3.18
CA CYS A 276 19.53 9.89 3.85
C CYS A 276 19.42 9.09 5.17
N PHE A 277 19.83 7.82 5.14
CA PHE A 277 19.85 6.97 6.33
C PHE A 277 20.82 7.51 7.40
N GLU A 278 22.07 7.84 7.02
CA GLU A 278 23.09 8.36 7.94
C GLU A 278 22.67 9.70 8.58
N GLU A 279 22.07 10.60 7.80
CA GLU A 279 21.61 11.89 8.30
C GLU A 279 20.42 11.74 9.25
N LEU A 280 19.43 10.93 8.89
CA LEU A 280 18.25 10.70 9.72
C LEU A 280 18.57 9.89 10.98
N ASP A 281 19.44 8.88 10.89
CA ASP A 281 19.85 8.07 12.05
C ASP A 281 20.62 8.91 13.08
N ARG A 282 21.56 9.76 12.62
CA ARG A 282 22.27 10.70 13.50
C ARG A 282 21.30 11.65 14.18
N TRP A 283 20.45 12.30 13.42
CA TRP A 283 19.44 13.23 13.93
C TRP A 283 18.49 12.54 14.92
N TRP A 284 18.04 11.34 14.60
CA TRP A 284 17.18 10.56 15.46
C TRP A 284 17.85 10.16 16.77
N SER A 285 19.10 9.69 16.69
CA SER A 285 19.88 9.31 17.87
C SER A 285 20.06 10.47 18.84
N GLU A 286 20.37 11.68 18.34
CA GLU A 286 20.47 12.90 19.13
C GLU A 286 19.13 13.26 19.79
N HIS A 287 18.03 13.16 19.02
CA HIS A 287 16.70 13.48 19.53
C HIS A 287 16.22 12.46 20.57
N HIS A 288 16.46 11.17 20.36
CA HIS A 288 16.06 10.11 21.27
C HIS A 288 16.76 10.20 22.64
N MET A 289 17.98 10.69 22.67
CA MET A 289 18.66 10.97 23.95
C MET A 289 17.95 12.05 24.77
N LEU A 290 17.33 13.02 24.11
CA LEU A 290 16.58 14.11 24.76
C LEU A 290 15.14 13.68 25.15
N TYR A 291 14.52 12.83 24.36
CA TYR A 291 13.11 12.42 24.51
C TYR A 291 12.94 10.90 24.42
N PRO A 292 13.46 10.12 25.39
CA PRO A 292 13.52 8.65 25.31
C PRO A 292 12.13 7.97 25.38
N SER A 293 11.12 8.67 25.85
CA SER A 293 9.74 8.17 25.94
C SER A 293 8.98 8.18 24.60
N ARG A 294 9.50 8.86 23.57
CA ARG A 294 8.82 9.06 22.29
C ARG A 294 9.03 7.90 21.32
N SER A 295 7.93 7.42 20.75
CA SER A 295 7.94 6.38 19.71
C SER A 295 7.90 7.03 18.32
N ILE A 296 9.06 7.52 17.88
CA ILE A 296 9.18 8.22 16.59
C ILE A 296 9.45 7.21 15.49
N ARG A 297 8.76 7.39 14.36
CA ARG A 297 8.95 6.57 13.17
C ARG A 297 9.37 7.44 11.99
N ILE A 298 10.60 7.28 11.56
CA ILE A 298 11.16 7.99 10.39
C ILE A 298 11.39 7.08 9.20
N PHE A 299 11.46 5.77 9.42
CA PHE A 299 11.56 4.75 8.40
C PHE A 299 10.45 3.71 8.54
N ALA A 300 10.10 3.09 7.42
CA ALA A 300 9.23 1.92 7.38
C ALA A 300 9.75 0.92 6.33
N GLN A 301 9.42 -0.35 6.53
CA GLN A 301 9.74 -1.40 5.56
C GLN A 301 8.66 -1.50 4.50
N THR A 302 9.07 -1.73 3.25
CA THR A 302 8.16 -2.14 2.18
C THR A 302 7.79 -3.62 2.31
N GLU A 303 6.88 -4.10 1.47
CA GLU A 303 6.57 -5.53 1.31
C GLU A 303 7.80 -6.38 0.96
N SER A 304 8.75 -5.81 0.21
CA SER A 304 10.03 -6.44 -0.16
C SER A 304 11.15 -6.18 0.87
N CYS A 305 10.80 -5.72 2.07
CA CYS A 305 11.71 -5.43 3.17
C CYS A 305 12.80 -4.38 2.90
N LEU A 306 12.57 -3.48 1.96
CA LEU A 306 13.39 -2.28 1.80
C LEU A 306 12.99 -1.25 2.86
N PHE A 307 13.97 -0.69 3.56
CA PHE A 307 13.75 0.46 4.44
C PHE A 307 13.72 1.73 3.62
N LEU A 308 12.65 2.50 3.76
CA LEU A 308 12.48 3.78 3.10
C LEU A 308 12.03 4.85 4.12
N PRO A 309 12.37 6.12 3.92
CA PRO A 309 11.79 7.19 4.72
C PRO A 309 10.26 7.16 4.63
N VAL A 310 9.57 7.46 5.72
CA VAL A 310 8.10 7.42 5.78
C VAL A 310 7.42 8.29 4.71
N THR A 311 8.07 9.36 4.28
CA THR A 311 7.63 10.24 3.18
C THR A 311 7.50 9.50 1.83
N SER A 312 8.29 8.44 1.63
CA SER A 312 8.29 7.66 0.38
C SER A 312 6.98 6.91 0.12
N PHE A 313 6.18 6.69 1.18
CA PHE A 313 4.91 5.99 1.12
C PHE A 313 3.71 6.90 0.86
N VAL A 314 3.93 8.21 0.77
CA VAL A 314 2.89 9.21 0.51
C VAL A 314 3.18 9.89 -0.82
N ALA A 315 2.18 9.97 -1.68
CA ALA A 315 2.26 10.71 -2.95
C ALA A 315 0.91 11.34 -3.25
N PRO A 316 0.83 12.58 -3.75
CA PRO A 316 -0.44 13.16 -4.17
C PRO A 316 -1.14 12.27 -5.20
N LEU A 317 -2.38 11.85 -4.95
CA LEU A 317 -3.19 11.02 -5.83
C LEU A 317 -4.42 11.80 -6.28
N HIS A 318 -4.52 12.11 -7.57
CA HIS A 318 -5.69 12.79 -8.10
C HIS A 318 -6.86 11.83 -8.29
N ALA A 319 -7.90 11.98 -7.46
CA ALA A 319 -9.07 11.09 -7.48
C ALA A 319 -9.92 11.19 -8.76
N GLY A 320 -9.76 12.25 -9.55
CA GLY A 320 -10.53 12.45 -10.77
C GLY A 320 -12.03 12.55 -10.49
N ARG A 321 -12.84 11.81 -11.29
CA ARG A 321 -14.30 11.75 -11.14
C ARG A 321 -14.79 10.56 -10.33
N HIS A 322 -13.88 9.76 -9.76
CA HIS A 322 -14.26 8.54 -9.04
C HIS A 322 -14.63 8.81 -7.58
N LEU A 323 -14.08 9.88 -7.02
CA LEU A 323 -14.43 10.36 -5.69
C LEU A 323 -14.84 11.82 -5.80
N ASP A 324 -16.05 12.14 -5.38
CA ASP A 324 -16.66 13.48 -5.56
C ASP A 324 -15.96 14.59 -4.77
N GLY A 325 -15.21 14.21 -3.73
CA GLY A 325 -14.51 15.19 -2.88
C GLY A 325 -13.78 14.53 -1.71
N PRO A 326 -13.13 15.35 -0.88
CA PRO A 326 -12.34 14.86 0.25
C PRO A 326 -13.13 13.99 1.24
N GLY A 327 -14.39 14.33 1.52
CA GLY A 327 -15.28 13.53 2.38
C GLY A 327 -15.58 12.15 1.80
N HIS A 328 -15.73 12.06 0.47
CA HIS A 328 -15.91 10.79 -0.23
C HIS A 328 -14.62 9.96 -0.20
N ALA A 329 -13.44 10.60 -0.30
CA ALA A 329 -12.15 9.91 -0.14
C ALA A 329 -12.01 9.29 1.26
N LEU A 330 -12.35 10.03 2.32
CA LEU A 330 -12.38 9.49 3.68
C LEU A 330 -13.35 8.30 3.78
N ARG A 331 -14.54 8.43 3.20
CA ARG A 331 -15.55 7.38 3.17
C ARG A 331 -15.03 6.12 2.48
N PHE A 332 -14.45 6.26 1.29
CA PHE A 332 -13.86 5.17 0.52
C PHE A 332 -12.79 4.43 1.33
N VAL A 333 -11.83 5.16 1.89
CA VAL A 333 -10.74 4.56 2.67
C VAL A 333 -11.26 3.85 3.92
N SER A 334 -12.26 4.40 4.61
CA SER A 334 -12.85 3.79 5.81
C SER A 334 -13.58 2.47 5.53
N LEU A 335 -13.99 2.24 4.28
CA LEU A 335 -14.66 1.02 3.85
C LEU A 335 -13.71 -0.11 3.47
N MET A 336 -12.44 0.17 3.19
CA MET A 336 -11.47 -0.86 2.87
C MET A 336 -11.38 -1.88 4.02
N ALA A 337 -11.17 -3.15 3.71
CA ALA A 337 -11.03 -4.18 4.74
C ALA A 337 -9.78 -3.93 5.61
N LEU A 338 -9.93 -4.02 6.93
CA LEU A 338 -8.82 -3.86 7.85
C LEU A 338 -8.08 -5.19 8.03
N GLU A 339 -6.78 -5.16 7.86
CA GLU A 339 -5.91 -6.29 8.19
C GLU A 339 -5.64 -6.29 9.69
N GLN A 340 -6.09 -7.34 10.37
CA GLN A 340 -5.78 -7.52 11.78
C GLN A 340 -4.38 -8.13 11.91
N VAL A 341 -3.49 -7.42 12.57
CA VAL A 341 -2.17 -7.94 12.93
C VAL A 341 -2.37 -8.88 14.13
N THR A 342 -2.48 -10.19 13.86
CA THR A 342 -2.69 -11.20 14.91
C THR A 342 -1.38 -11.86 15.33
N GLY A 343 -1.20 -12.09 16.64
CA GLY A 343 -0.14 -12.90 17.20
C GLY A 343 1.25 -12.26 17.24
N GLU A 344 2.28 -13.08 17.10
CA GLU A 344 3.71 -12.70 17.22
C GLU A 344 4.16 -11.62 16.20
N ALA A 345 3.34 -11.31 15.18
CA ALA A 345 3.59 -10.22 14.24
C ALA A 345 3.49 -8.83 14.89
N SER A 346 2.88 -8.71 16.08
CA SER A 346 2.77 -7.46 16.84
C SER A 346 4.14 -6.92 17.32
N SER A 347 5.15 -7.77 17.42
CA SER A 347 6.51 -7.38 17.80
C SER A 347 7.45 -7.13 16.60
N ALA A 348 6.99 -7.40 15.38
CA ALA A 348 7.77 -7.16 14.17
C ALA A 348 7.68 -5.68 13.75
N GLU A 349 8.74 -5.18 13.12
CA GLU A 349 8.74 -3.83 12.55
C GLU A 349 7.55 -3.66 11.59
N PRO A 350 6.87 -2.50 11.66
CA PRO A 350 5.70 -2.24 10.83
C PRO A 350 6.09 -2.19 9.36
N ARG A 351 5.34 -2.91 8.55
CA ARG A 351 5.50 -2.94 7.11
C ARG A 351 4.35 -2.19 6.46
N TRP A 352 4.71 -1.36 5.50
CA TRP A 352 3.74 -0.64 4.69
C TRP A 352 3.85 -1.09 3.24
N HIS A 353 2.74 -1.46 2.70
CA HIS A 353 2.67 -1.94 1.33
C HIS A 353 2.52 -0.77 0.34
N SER A 354 3.00 -0.98 -0.87
CA SER A 354 2.66 -0.11 -1.99
C SER A 354 1.15 -0.11 -2.25
N PHE A 355 0.62 0.95 -2.86
CA PHE A 355 -0.82 1.02 -3.21
C PHE A 355 -1.23 -0.15 -4.10
N LEU A 356 -0.35 -0.58 -5.04
CA LEU A 356 -0.61 -1.76 -5.85
C LEU A 356 -0.80 -3.02 -5.00
N ALA A 357 0.10 -3.26 -4.04
CA ALA A 357 0.02 -4.43 -3.17
C ALA A 357 -1.19 -4.36 -2.23
N MET A 358 -1.53 -3.17 -1.69
CA MET A 358 -2.73 -2.97 -0.87
C MET A 358 -4.00 -3.32 -1.63
N TRP A 359 -4.16 -2.80 -2.85
CA TRP A 359 -5.34 -3.09 -3.68
C TRP A 359 -5.36 -4.52 -4.18
N ALA A 360 -4.19 -5.09 -4.49
CA ALA A 360 -4.08 -6.47 -4.95
C ALA A 360 -4.54 -7.46 -3.87
N LYS A 361 -4.15 -7.23 -2.60
CA LYS A 361 -4.59 -8.08 -1.48
C LYS A 361 -5.99 -7.72 -0.94
N GLY A 362 -6.54 -6.55 -1.31
CA GLY A 362 -7.87 -6.10 -0.89
C GLY A 362 -8.01 -5.76 0.60
N ARG A 363 -6.90 -5.66 1.33
CA ARG A 363 -6.85 -5.30 2.76
C ARG A 363 -5.72 -4.32 3.01
N CYS A 364 -5.86 -3.52 4.07
CA CYS A 364 -4.83 -2.59 4.50
C CYS A 364 -4.80 -2.47 6.03
N THR A 365 -3.65 -2.12 6.57
CA THR A 365 -3.50 -1.79 7.99
C THR A 365 -4.11 -0.41 8.29
N ALA A 366 -4.24 -0.08 9.57
CA ALA A 366 -4.72 1.25 9.99
C ALA A 366 -3.82 2.38 9.48
N GLU A 367 -2.50 2.15 9.52
CA GLU A 367 -1.50 3.10 9.04
C GLU A 367 -1.57 3.26 7.52
N GLU A 368 -1.69 2.17 6.76
CA GLU A 368 -1.83 2.20 5.30
C GLU A 368 -3.08 2.94 4.84
N ARG A 369 -4.19 2.84 5.60
CA ARG A 369 -5.38 3.66 5.35
C ARG A 369 -5.07 5.15 5.51
N ALA A 370 -4.28 5.52 6.52
CA ALA A 370 -3.88 6.91 6.72
C ALA A 370 -2.96 7.41 5.59
N LEU A 371 -2.01 6.58 5.13
CA LEU A 371 -1.14 6.89 3.99
C LEU A 371 -1.95 7.14 2.71
N LEU A 372 -2.91 6.25 2.40
CA LEU A 372 -3.77 6.39 1.23
C LEU A 372 -4.68 7.62 1.34
N LEU A 373 -5.30 7.84 2.51
CA LEU A 373 -6.14 9.02 2.72
C LEU A 373 -5.32 10.31 2.58
N CYS A 374 -4.15 10.39 3.20
CA CYS A 374 -3.26 11.54 3.08
C CYS A 374 -2.91 11.81 1.61
N SER A 375 -2.57 10.76 0.86
CA SER A 375 -2.25 10.86 -0.56
C SER A 375 -3.43 11.38 -1.40
N LEU A 376 -4.64 10.90 -1.15
CA LEU A 376 -5.86 11.40 -1.80
C LEU A 376 -6.16 12.85 -1.44
N LEU A 377 -6.02 13.23 -0.16
CA LEU A 377 -6.26 14.61 0.28
C LEU A 377 -5.24 15.59 -0.30
N LEU A 378 -3.97 15.18 -0.42
CA LEU A 378 -2.94 15.93 -1.14
C LEU A 378 -3.31 16.10 -2.63
N GLY A 379 -3.90 15.08 -3.25
CA GLY A 379 -4.43 15.14 -4.62
C GLY A 379 -5.57 16.14 -4.81
N TYR A 380 -6.33 16.45 -3.75
CA TYR A 380 -7.30 17.54 -3.69
C TYR A 380 -6.67 18.90 -3.35
N SER A 381 -5.33 18.99 -3.36
CA SER A 381 -4.57 20.20 -3.00
C SER A 381 -4.78 20.68 -1.56
N LEU A 382 -5.17 19.79 -0.66
CA LEU A 382 -5.26 20.09 0.77
C LEU A 382 -3.87 19.96 1.41
N ASP A 383 -3.58 20.77 2.43
CA ASP A 383 -2.37 20.65 3.25
C ASP A 383 -2.54 19.48 4.25
N ALA A 384 -2.34 18.26 3.76
CA ALA A 384 -2.59 17.02 4.47
C ALA A 384 -1.28 16.36 4.94
N TRP A 385 -1.35 15.74 6.12
CA TRP A 385 -0.22 15.10 6.81
C TRP A 385 -0.67 13.81 7.49
N CYS A 386 0.08 12.73 7.33
CA CYS A 386 -0.09 11.56 8.20
C CYS A 386 0.39 11.88 9.60
N CYS A 387 -0.37 11.50 10.61
CA CYS A 387 -0.02 11.63 12.02
C CYS A 387 -0.01 10.26 12.68
N LEU A 388 1.12 9.87 13.22
CA LEU A 388 1.28 8.64 14.01
C LEU A 388 1.37 9.00 15.48
N GLY A 389 0.70 8.23 16.31
CA GLY A 389 0.67 8.43 17.75
C GLY A 389 -0.06 7.29 18.46
N THR A 390 -0.59 7.57 19.63
CA THR A 390 -1.36 6.61 20.43
C THR A 390 -2.74 7.15 20.79
N ASP A 391 -3.73 6.26 20.80
CA ASP A 391 -5.09 6.56 21.22
C ASP A 391 -5.21 6.60 22.77
N ASP A 392 -6.42 6.88 23.27
CA ASP A 392 -6.76 6.93 24.70
C ASP A 392 -6.51 5.62 25.47
N LYS A 393 -6.37 4.51 24.72
CA LYS A 393 -6.05 3.18 25.27
C LYS A 393 -4.56 2.86 25.20
N GLY A 394 -3.73 3.79 24.74
CA GLY A 394 -2.30 3.59 24.52
C GLY A 394 -2.00 2.67 23.32
N GLN A 395 -2.97 2.46 22.41
CA GLN A 395 -2.75 1.67 21.20
C GLN A 395 -2.26 2.56 20.07
N ALA A 396 -1.32 2.04 19.27
CA ALA A 396 -0.84 2.75 18.09
C ALA A 396 -2.00 3.11 17.15
N HIS A 397 -2.08 4.36 16.77
CA HIS A 397 -3.13 4.89 15.91
C HIS A 397 -2.56 5.84 14.86
N ALA A 398 -3.23 5.91 13.72
CA ALA A 398 -2.86 6.79 12.62
C ALA A 398 -4.06 7.64 12.19
N TRP A 399 -3.85 8.95 12.16
CA TRP A 399 -4.80 9.96 11.67
C TRP A 399 -4.24 10.66 10.43
N VAL A 400 -5.08 11.44 9.77
CA VAL A 400 -4.63 12.42 8.78
C VAL A 400 -5.00 13.80 9.28
N VAL A 401 -4.00 14.66 9.45
CA VAL A 401 -4.17 16.06 9.83
C VAL A 401 -4.32 16.89 8.57
N VAL A 402 -5.35 17.70 8.52
CA VAL A 402 -5.55 18.69 7.45
C VAL A 402 -5.53 20.06 8.07
N ARG A 403 -4.64 20.91 7.56
CA ARG A 403 -4.56 22.32 7.92
C ARG A 403 -5.24 23.16 6.86
N ASP A 404 -6.25 23.89 7.27
CA ASP A 404 -6.80 24.93 6.43
C ASP A 404 -5.95 26.20 6.65
N ARG A 405 -5.29 26.67 5.60
CA ARG A 405 -4.51 27.91 5.65
C ARG A 405 -5.50 29.06 5.65
N GLY A 406 -5.89 29.50 6.86
CA GLY A 406 -6.65 30.71 7.02
C GLY A 406 -5.96 31.91 6.37
N ASP A 407 -6.74 32.86 5.92
CA ASP A 407 -6.24 34.18 5.56
C ASP A 407 -6.04 35.05 6.81
N ALA A 408 -5.56 36.28 6.64
CA ALA A 408 -5.31 37.20 7.75
C ALA A 408 -6.57 37.51 8.62
N SER A 409 -7.76 37.13 8.15
CA SER A 409 -9.04 37.37 8.81
C SER A 409 -9.57 36.17 9.58
N TYR A 410 -9.09 34.95 9.28
CA TYR A 410 -9.55 33.73 9.93
C TYR A 410 -8.34 32.88 10.38
N PRO A 411 -8.30 32.48 11.66
CA PRO A 411 -7.23 31.63 12.17
C PRO A 411 -7.24 30.30 11.42
N SER A 412 -6.06 29.72 11.19
CA SER A 412 -5.91 28.41 10.58
C SER A 412 -6.68 27.36 11.38
N GLN A 413 -7.58 26.67 10.71
CA GLN A 413 -8.30 25.55 11.30
C GLN A 413 -7.56 24.24 11.04
N VAL A 414 -7.47 23.40 12.05
CA VAL A 414 -6.87 22.07 11.97
C VAL A 414 -7.93 21.03 12.26
N THR A 415 -8.03 20.06 11.37
CA THR A 415 -8.96 18.93 11.48
C THR A 415 -8.22 17.61 11.43
N PHE A 416 -8.63 16.68 12.28
CA PHE A 416 -8.17 15.31 12.32
C PHE A 416 -9.19 14.41 11.63
N TRP A 417 -8.72 13.66 10.65
CA TRP A 417 -9.50 12.73 9.87
C TRP A 417 -9.10 11.32 10.28
N ASN A 418 -10.07 10.58 10.81
CA ASN A 418 -9.84 9.20 11.23
C ASN A 418 -10.20 8.24 10.08
N PRO A 419 -9.21 7.59 9.43
CA PRO A 419 -9.45 6.71 8.29
C PRO A 419 -10.10 5.37 8.69
N GLN A 420 -10.15 5.04 9.97
CA GLN A 420 -10.79 3.82 10.45
C GLN A 420 -12.29 4.00 10.64
N THR A 421 -12.69 5.12 11.26
CA THR A 421 -14.08 5.39 11.59
C THR A 421 -14.80 6.23 10.52
N GLY A 422 -14.07 6.92 9.66
CA GLY A 422 -14.62 7.88 8.70
C GLY A 422 -15.09 9.18 9.37
N SER A 423 -14.63 9.49 10.59
CA SER A 423 -14.97 10.70 11.31
C SER A 423 -13.95 11.82 11.07
N ARG A 424 -14.42 13.05 11.24
CA ARG A 424 -13.61 14.27 11.20
C ARG A 424 -13.87 15.06 12.47
N LEU A 425 -12.83 15.41 13.18
CA LEU A 425 -12.91 16.18 14.42
C LEU A 425 -11.94 17.37 14.32
N ARG A 426 -12.32 18.47 14.93
CA ARG A 426 -11.42 19.63 15.03
C ARG A 426 -10.37 19.36 16.10
N ALA A 427 -9.19 19.97 15.96
CA ALA A 427 -8.11 19.84 16.93
C ALA A 427 -8.50 20.38 18.33
N ASP A 428 -9.40 21.35 18.39
CA ASP A 428 -9.93 21.95 19.61
C ASP A 428 -11.17 21.23 20.19
N ASP A 429 -11.63 20.15 19.54
CA ASP A 429 -12.78 19.38 20.00
C ASP A 429 -12.43 18.56 21.25
N PRO A 430 -13.16 18.74 22.36
CA PRO A 430 -12.93 17.96 23.59
C PRO A 430 -13.05 16.43 23.38
N ALA A 431 -13.86 15.99 22.43
CA ALA A 431 -13.99 14.56 22.10
C ALA A 431 -12.71 14.03 21.44
N PHE A 432 -12.09 14.83 20.57
CA PHE A 432 -10.82 14.47 19.96
C PHE A 432 -9.69 14.43 21.01
N LEU A 433 -9.55 15.47 21.82
CA LEU A 433 -8.51 15.55 22.86
C LEU A 433 -8.59 14.40 23.86
N LYS A 434 -9.79 13.90 24.16
CA LYS A 434 -9.99 12.71 25.01
C LYS A 434 -9.60 11.41 24.31
N SER A 435 -9.66 11.35 22.99
CA SER A 435 -9.34 10.16 22.20
C SER A 435 -7.86 10.04 21.83
N LEU A 436 -7.04 11.02 22.18
CA LEU A 436 -5.64 11.13 21.82
C LEU A 436 -4.76 11.09 23.08
N CYS A 437 -3.81 10.15 23.13
CA CYS A 437 -2.82 10.08 24.19
C CYS A 437 -1.50 10.76 23.79
N SER A 438 -0.98 10.47 22.57
CA SER A 438 0.23 11.12 22.07
C SER A 438 0.17 11.37 20.56
N MET A 439 0.89 12.39 20.12
CA MET A 439 1.27 12.60 18.72
C MET A 439 2.77 12.53 18.63
N ASP A 440 3.30 11.58 17.86
CA ASP A 440 4.75 11.36 17.84
C ASP A 440 5.38 11.86 16.54
N THR A 441 4.87 11.42 15.39
CA THR A 441 5.42 11.76 14.07
C THR A 441 4.32 12.27 13.14
N ILE A 442 4.58 13.39 12.47
CA ILE A 442 3.74 13.91 11.39
C ILE A 442 4.58 14.04 10.13
N PHE A 443 4.06 13.55 9.01
CA PHE A 443 4.78 13.59 7.75
C PHE A 443 3.83 13.66 6.55
N ASN A 444 4.36 14.15 5.44
CA ASN A 444 3.75 14.06 4.13
C ASN A 444 4.80 13.62 3.10
N HIS A 445 4.52 13.78 1.80
CA HIS A 445 5.43 13.40 0.72
C HIS A 445 6.71 14.23 0.62
N ARG A 446 6.87 15.30 1.44
CA ARG A 446 8.01 16.23 1.38
C ARG A 446 8.78 16.35 2.67
N ARG A 447 8.13 16.16 3.82
CA ARG A 447 8.68 16.56 5.12
C ARG A 447 8.27 15.60 6.22
N ILE A 448 9.15 15.48 7.21
CA ILE A 448 8.92 14.73 8.44
C ILE A 448 9.09 15.69 9.61
N LEU A 449 8.13 15.70 10.53
CA LEU A 449 8.17 16.44 11.78
C LEU A 449 7.92 15.51 12.94
N VAL A 450 8.57 15.80 14.04
CA VAL A 450 8.43 15.09 15.29
C VAL A 450 7.87 16.04 16.34
N CYS A 451 6.86 15.58 17.06
CA CYS A 451 6.30 16.31 18.19
C CYS A 451 7.08 15.97 19.45
N HIS A 452 7.55 16.98 20.18
CA HIS A 452 8.22 16.78 21.46
C HIS A 452 7.40 17.21 22.68
N ASN A 453 6.20 17.75 22.48
CA ASN A 453 5.29 18.00 23.59
C ASN A 453 4.69 16.71 24.13
N GLU A 454 4.71 16.54 25.44
CA GLU A 454 4.16 15.34 26.08
C GLU A 454 2.64 15.37 26.14
N GLU A 455 2.05 16.56 26.32
CA GLU A 455 0.62 16.73 26.40
C GLU A 455 0.04 17.18 25.06
N PRO A 456 -0.85 16.40 24.43
CA PRO A 456 -1.48 16.76 23.16
C PRO A 456 -2.25 18.09 23.17
N SER A 457 -2.77 18.49 24.33
CA SER A 457 -3.49 19.75 24.52
C SER A 457 -2.62 21.00 24.38
N GLN A 458 -1.30 20.84 24.52
CA GLN A 458 -0.31 21.94 24.43
C GLN A 458 0.35 22.02 23.05
N VAL A 459 0.01 21.11 22.13
CA VAL A 459 0.61 21.08 20.80
C VAL A 459 0.07 22.22 19.95
N SER A 460 0.97 23.09 19.51
CA SER A 460 0.68 24.07 18.46
C SER A 460 0.67 23.40 17.10
N PHE A 461 -0.35 23.65 16.28
CA PHE A 461 -0.39 23.18 14.89
C PHE A 461 0.19 24.17 13.89
N ASP A 462 0.88 25.19 14.38
CA ASP A 462 1.84 25.93 13.58
C ASP A 462 3.13 25.11 13.50
N PHE A 463 3.36 24.46 12.37
CA PHE A 463 4.52 23.60 12.17
C PHE A 463 5.84 24.37 12.06
N SER A 464 5.82 25.69 12.08
CA SER A 464 7.01 26.54 12.25
C SER A 464 7.37 26.79 13.72
N ASP A 465 6.49 26.42 14.65
CA ASP A 465 6.74 26.54 16.08
C ASP A 465 7.70 25.46 16.57
N HIS A 466 8.96 25.83 16.73
CA HIS A 466 10.02 24.94 17.21
C HIS A 466 9.84 24.47 18.67
N ARG A 467 8.86 25.01 19.40
CA ARG A 467 8.51 24.54 20.75
C ARG A 467 7.70 23.25 20.71
N SER A 468 6.98 23.04 19.65
CA SER A 468 6.14 21.84 19.46
C SER A 468 6.73 20.85 18.47
N TRP A 469 7.43 21.34 17.44
CA TRP A 469 7.83 20.55 16.30
C TRP A 469 9.30 20.64 15.97
N LEU A 470 9.92 19.50 15.74
CA LEU A 470 11.27 19.38 15.21
C LEU A 470 11.22 18.80 13.79
N TRP A 471 11.88 19.49 12.86
CA TRP A 471 11.98 19.07 11.47
C TRP A 471 13.13 18.08 11.30
N ALA A 472 12.87 16.97 10.59
CA ALA A 472 13.94 16.11 10.17
C ALA A 472 14.79 16.79 9.09
N PRO A 473 16.12 16.67 9.14
CA PRO A 473 17.03 17.32 8.21
C PRO A 473 17.13 16.52 6.90
N VAL A 474 16.03 16.47 6.14
CA VAL A 474 15.96 15.72 4.87
C VAL A 474 15.67 16.69 3.75
N ASP A 475 16.48 16.61 2.70
CA ASP A 475 16.35 17.40 1.50
C ASP A 475 15.23 16.82 0.59
N GLU A 476 14.41 17.72 0.00
CA GLU A 476 13.36 17.30 -0.94
C GLU A 476 13.94 16.57 -2.17
N GLU A 477 15.14 16.95 -2.63
CA GLU A 477 15.80 16.28 -3.76
C GLU A 477 16.18 14.82 -3.43
N MET A 478 16.67 14.56 -2.21
CA MET A 478 16.91 13.20 -1.74
C MET A 478 15.62 12.38 -1.69
N LEU A 479 14.55 12.97 -1.15
CA LEU A 479 13.27 12.28 -1.04
C LEU A 479 12.68 11.97 -2.42
N ASP A 480 12.88 12.82 -3.41
CA ASP A 480 12.40 12.58 -4.78
C ASP A 480 13.03 11.33 -5.41
N VAL A 481 14.32 11.08 -5.13
CA VAL A 481 15.03 9.87 -5.60
C VAL A 481 14.55 8.61 -4.87
N LEU A 482 14.13 8.74 -3.61
CA LEU A 482 13.75 7.63 -2.74
C LEU A 482 12.25 7.30 -2.78
N ARG A 483 11.45 8.05 -3.51
CA ARG A 483 10.00 7.79 -3.62
C ARG A 483 9.71 6.38 -4.11
N LEU A 484 8.74 5.76 -3.47
CA LEU A 484 8.22 4.47 -3.90
C LEU A 484 7.48 4.58 -5.25
N TYR A 485 6.96 5.77 -5.52
CA TYR A 485 6.22 6.11 -6.75
C TYR A 485 7.00 7.16 -7.55
N PRO A 486 8.06 6.75 -8.29
CA PRO A 486 8.86 7.66 -9.09
C PRO A 486 8.07 8.08 -10.33
N CYS A 487 7.09 8.91 -10.16
CA CYS A 487 6.28 9.42 -11.25
C CYS A 487 6.53 10.91 -11.45
N ARG A 488 6.98 11.32 -12.63
CA ARG A 488 7.10 12.72 -13.02
C ARG A 488 5.74 13.44 -13.01
N LYS A 489 4.67 12.67 -13.17
CA LYS A 489 3.29 13.11 -13.03
C LYS A 489 2.64 12.22 -11.98
N CYS A 490 2.06 12.82 -10.94
CA CYS A 490 1.28 12.05 -9.98
C CYS A 490 0.26 11.19 -10.72
N PRO A 491 0.26 9.87 -10.52
CA PRO A 491 -0.73 9.02 -11.16
C PRO A 491 -2.11 9.49 -10.74
N GLY A 492 -3.03 9.57 -11.67
CA GLY A 492 -4.44 9.74 -11.33
C GLY A 492 -4.92 8.50 -10.59
N PHE A 493 -5.68 8.67 -9.53
CA PHE A 493 -6.32 7.54 -8.83
C PHE A 493 -7.13 6.66 -9.81
N ALA A 494 -7.78 7.29 -10.78
CA ALA A 494 -8.52 6.62 -11.84
C ALA A 494 -7.68 5.66 -12.68
N ASP A 495 -6.42 6.00 -12.92
CA ASP A 495 -5.51 5.21 -13.75
C ASP A 495 -5.05 3.94 -13.02
N LEU A 496 -5.13 3.95 -11.70
CA LEU A 496 -4.76 2.83 -10.83
C LEU A 496 -5.93 1.89 -10.52
N LEU A 497 -7.16 2.21 -10.95
CA LEU A 497 -8.35 1.39 -10.71
C LEU A 497 -8.48 0.29 -11.76
N LEU A 498 -8.53 -0.97 -11.32
CA LEU A 498 -8.72 -2.13 -12.19
C LEU A 498 -10.19 -2.46 -12.46
N HIS A 499 -11.01 -2.34 -11.44
CA HIS A 499 -12.37 -2.80 -11.49
C HIS A 499 -13.33 -1.62 -11.63
N ARG A 500 -13.87 -1.49 -12.81
CA ARG A 500 -15.15 -0.83 -12.99
C ARG A 500 -16.21 -1.89 -12.73
N TRP A 501 -17.09 -1.65 -11.79
CA TRP A 501 -18.24 -2.52 -11.55
C TRP A 501 -18.96 -2.76 -12.89
N SER A 502 -19.17 -4.04 -13.22
CA SER A 502 -19.78 -4.37 -14.49
C SER A 502 -21.20 -3.80 -14.57
N PRO A 503 -21.59 -3.12 -15.67
CA PRO A 503 -22.95 -2.64 -15.86
C PRO A 503 -24.02 -3.76 -15.86
N SER A 504 -23.60 -5.02 -16.05
CA SER A 504 -24.49 -6.19 -16.01
C SER A 504 -24.97 -6.55 -14.60
N TRP A 505 -24.47 -5.87 -13.59
CA TRP A 505 -24.79 -6.15 -12.19
C TRP A 505 -26.03 -5.40 -11.77
N ASN A 506 -27.08 -6.14 -11.49
CA ASN A 506 -28.31 -5.55 -10.96
C ASN A 506 -28.21 -5.47 -9.43
N VAL A 507 -27.79 -4.30 -8.94
CA VAL A 507 -27.69 -4.01 -7.50
C VAL A 507 -29.04 -4.15 -6.80
N GLU A 508 -30.12 -3.75 -7.46
CA GLU A 508 -31.47 -3.81 -6.90
C GLU A 508 -31.90 -5.26 -6.61
N THR A 509 -31.64 -6.18 -7.54
CA THR A 509 -31.94 -7.61 -7.33
C THR A 509 -31.15 -8.19 -6.15
N LEU A 510 -29.92 -7.73 -5.94
CA LEU A 510 -29.10 -8.15 -4.81
C LEU A 510 -29.64 -7.57 -3.50
N GLU A 511 -30.03 -6.30 -3.48
CA GLU A 511 -30.63 -5.64 -2.32
C GLU A 511 -31.90 -6.40 -1.89
N GLU A 512 -32.78 -6.74 -2.84
CA GLU A 512 -33.98 -7.52 -2.60
C GLU A 512 -33.67 -8.92 -2.05
N ALA A 513 -32.71 -9.62 -2.62
CA ALA A 513 -32.31 -10.95 -2.13
C ALA A 513 -31.75 -10.91 -0.69
N ILE A 514 -30.99 -9.86 -0.35
CA ILE A 514 -30.49 -9.65 1.03
C ILE A 514 -31.67 -9.38 1.97
N GLU A 515 -32.61 -8.52 1.59
CA GLU A 515 -33.79 -8.17 2.37
C GLU A 515 -34.65 -9.41 2.67
N ASP A 516 -34.94 -10.22 1.65
CA ASP A 516 -35.74 -11.44 1.78
C ASP A 516 -35.08 -12.45 2.72
N ARG A 517 -33.78 -12.63 2.59
CA ARG A 517 -33.00 -13.54 3.46
C ARG A 517 -32.98 -13.08 4.91
N LEU A 518 -32.82 -11.77 5.15
CA LEU A 518 -32.87 -11.18 6.49
C LEU A 518 -34.28 -11.26 7.09
N LEU A 519 -35.33 -10.99 6.30
CA LEU A 519 -36.72 -11.12 6.76
C LEU A 519 -37.06 -12.56 7.13
N ALA A 520 -36.59 -13.53 6.35
CA ALA A 520 -36.75 -14.95 6.67
C ALA A 520 -36.07 -15.30 8.01
N ALA A 521 -34.81 -14.87 8.21
CA ALA A 521 -34.08 -15.10 9.45
C ALA A 521 -34.76 -14.43 10.68
N ILE A 522 -35.29 -13.23 10.52
CA ILE A 522 -36.05 -12.51 11.55
C ILE A 522 -37.33 -13.29 11.90
N ARG A 523 -38.07 -13.79 10.92
CA ARG A 523 -39.28 -14.61 11.15
C ARG A 523 -38.94 -15.85 11.96
N THR A 524 -37.96 -16.63 11.51
CA THR A 524 -37.53 -17.84 12.22
C THR A 524 -37.09 -17.55 13.66
N HIS A 525 -36.31 -16.49 13.87
CA HIS A 525 -35.88 -16.11 15.22
C HIS A 525 -37.05 -15.70 16.12
N ARG A 526 -38.02 -14.94 15.61
CA ARG A 526 -39.18 -14.50 16.39
C ARG A 526 -40.20 -15.61 16.64
N GLU A 527 -40.38 -16.52 15.69
CA GLU A 527 -41.18 -17.73 15.85
C GLU A 527 -40.63 -18.61 17.00
N ALA A 528 -39.30 -18.73 17.08
CA ALA A 528 -38.65 -19.42 18.21
C ALA A 528 -38.90 -18.73 19.58
N LEU A 529 -39.19 -17.42 19.58
CA LEU A 529 -39.59 -16.64 20.75
C LEU A 529 -41.12 -16.62 20.96
N GLY A 530 -41.91 -17.38 20.19
CA GLY A 530 -43.36 -17.41 20.28
C GLY A 530 -44.07 -16.15 19.77
N SER A 531 -43.41 -15.34 18.96
CA SER A 531 -43.93 -14.07 18.46
C SER A 531 -44.18 -14.08 16.95
N ILE A 532 -45.32 -13.53 16.52
CA ILE A 532 -45.66 -13.41 15.09
C ILE A 532 -44.93 -12.18 14.51
N THR A 533 -44.39 -12.30 13.29
CA THR A 533 -43.71 -11.20 12.59
C THR A 533 -44.65 -10.63 11.52
N MET A 534 -45.10 -9.38 11.72
CA MET A 534 -45.84 -8.61 10.73
C MET A 534 -44.86 -7.75 9.92
N VAL A 535 -44.94 -7.77 8.59
CA VAL A 535 -44.06 -6.97 7.71
C VAL A 535 -44.82 -5.78 7.18
N ASP A 536 -44.23 -4.59 7.39
CA ASP A 536 -44.75 -3.30 6.91
C ASP A 536 -43.99 -2.84 5.65
N ARG A 537 -44.57 -3.06 4.46
CA ARG A 537 -43.96 -2.66 3.19
C ARG A 537 -43.86 -1.13 3.01
N HIS A 538 -44.84 -0.38 3.54
CA HIS A 538 -44.84 1.09 3.44
C HIS A 538 -43.68 1.67 4.28
N LEU A 539 -43.50 1.18 5.48
CA LEU A 539 -42.32 1.52 6.30
C LEU A 539 -41.02 1.22 5.53
N GLY A 540 -40.93 0.05 4.86
CA GLY A 540 -39.79 -0.31 4.02
C GLY A 540 -39.44 0.73 2.97
N GLN A 541 -40.44 1.29 2.26
CA GLN A 541 -40.20 2.34 1.26
C GLN A 541 -39.65 3.65 1.89
N LEU A 542 -40.14 4.04 3.05
CA LEU A 542 -39.65 5.20 3.78
C LEU A 542 -38.20 5.01 4.26
N LEU A 543 -37.84 3.79 4.70
CA LEU A 543 -36.49 3.44 5.15
C LEU A 543 -35.44 3.56 4.02
N HIS A 544 -35.83 3.32 2.75
CA HIS A 544 -34.91 3.45 1.62
C HIS A 544 -34.35 4.88 1.51
N VAL A 545 -35.21 5.89 1.61
CA VAL A 545 -34.78 7.31 1.59
C VAL A 545 -33.82 7.63 2.73
N ALA A 546 -34.08 7.07 3.92
CA ALA A 546 -33.21 7.26 5.06
C ALA A 546 -31.80 6.68 4.83
N LEU A 547 -31.69 5.51 4.22
CA LEU A 547 -30.39 4.89 3.90
C LEU A 547 -29.58 5.70 2.88
N VAL A 548 -30.22 6.26 1.87
CA VAL A 548 -29.56 7.15 0.91
C VAL A 548 -28.97 8.37 1.60
N ASN A 549 -29.73 9.01 2.49
CA ASN A 549 -29.27 10.17 3.22
C ASN A 549 -28.12 9.84 4.20
N LEU A 550 -28.17 8.69 4.88
CA LEU A 550 -27.07 8.24 5.74
C LEU A 550 -25.75 8.09 4.97
N GLU A 551 -25.79 7.54 3.75
CA GLU A 551 -24.58 7.45 2.94
C GLU A 551 -24.07 8.81 2.49
N TYR A 552 -24.96 9.77 2.15
CA TYR A 552 -24.58 11.15 1.83
C TYR A 552 -23.93 11.85 3.03
N GLU A 553 -24.47 11.70 4.23
CA GLU A 553 -23.86 12.21 5.46
C GLU A 553 -22.45 11.67 5.67
N ARG A 554 -22.28 10.35 5.47
CA ARG A 554 -20.98 9.69 5.60
C ARG A 554 -19.96 10.17 4.57
N ARG A 555 -20.41 10.61 3.39
CA ARG A 555 -19.55 11.25 2.37
C ARG A 555 -19.25 12.71 2.68
N GLY A 556 -19.79 13.27 3.76
CA GLY A 556 -19.63 14.66 4.15
C GLY A 556 -20.47 15.65 3.35
N MET A 557 -21.48 15.15 2.65
CA MET A 557 -22.49 16.00 2.00
C MET A 557 -23.51 16.45 3.03
N GLN A 558 -24.08 17.65 2.86
CA GLN A 558 -25.13 18.13 3.76
C GLN A 558 -26.34 17.21 3.66
N SER A 559 -26.67 16.54 4.74
CA SER A 559 -27.90 15.80 4.89
C SER A 559 -28.98 16.72 5.47
N GLN A 560 -30.22 16.46 5.10
CA GLN A 560 -31.33 17.04 5.81
C GLN A 560 -31.45 16.35 7.18
N ALA A 561 -30.90 16.92 8.23
CA ALA A 561 -30.86 16.38 9.60
C ALA A 561 -32.24 15.94 10.13
N SER A 562 -33.31 16.43 9.54
CA SER A 562 -34.70 16.07 9.89
C SER A 562 -35.22 14.77 9.24
N VAL A 563 -34.41 14.02 8.45
CA VAL A 563 -34.94 12.87 7.69
C VAL A 563 -35.47 11.79 8.61
N PHE A 564 -34.73 11.44 9.69
CA PHE A 564 -35.20 10.45 10.66
C PHE A 564 -36.39 10.91 11.48
N GLU A 565 -36.43 12.17 11.91
CA GLU A 565 -37.55 12.77 12.63
C GLU A 565 -38.80 12.83 11.73
N ASN A 566 -38.64 13.26 10.49
CA ASN A 566 -39.70 13.26 9.48
C ASN A 566 -40.17 11.83 9.14
N LEU A 567 -39.28 10.86 9.15
CA LEU A 567 -39.60 9.46 8.92
C LEU A 567 -40.47 8.91 10.04
N ALA A 568 -40.11 9.17 11.30
CA ALA A 568 -40.92 8.77 12.46
C ALA A 568 -42.32 9.39 12.40
N THR A 569 -42.42 10.69 12.08
CA THR A 569 -43.69 11.42 11.95
C THR A 569 -44.58 10.88 10.83
N ARG A 570 -43.99 10.45 9.71
CA ARG A 570 -44.75 9.89 8.55
C ARG A 570 -45.10 8.41 8.72
N ALA A 571 -44.30 7.65 9.46
CA ALA A 571 -44.46 6.22 9.60
C ALA A 571 -45.37 5.80 10.75
N CYS A 572 -45.54 6.65 11.78
CA CYS A 572 -46.22 6.29 13.02
C CYS A 572 -47.59 6.96 13.12
N ALA A 573 -48.60 6.20 13.55
CA ALA A 573 -49.85 6.73 14.02
C ALA A 573 -49.73 7.31 15.44
N PRO A 574 -50.68 8.13 15.88
CA PRO A 574 -50.66 8.63 17.26
C PRO A 574 -50.59 7.48 18.29
N GLY A 575 -49.59 7.53 19.21
CA GLY A 575 -49.33 6.49 20.20
C GLY A 575 -48.45 5.31 19.70
N GLU A 576 -47.93 5.36 18.49
CA GLU A 576 -46.91 4.43 18.00
C GLU A 576 -45.51 5.04 18.10
N VAL A 577 -44.53 4.16 18.33
CA VAL A 577 -43.11 4.50 18.38
C VAL A 577 -42.36 3.70 17.34
N LEU A 578 -41.54 4.40 16.54
CA LEU A 578 -40.59 3.79 15.62
C LEU A 578 -39.24 3.61 16.30
N ARG A 579 -38.72 2.39 16.28
CA ARG A 579 -37.32 2.09 16.58
C ARG A 579 -36.62 1.58 15.35
N ALA A 580 -35.50 2.19 14.98
CA ALA A 580 -34.75 1.80 13.81
C ALA A 580 -33.26 1.80 14.13
N THR A 581 -32.54 0.79 13.61
CA THR A 581 -31.11 0.66 13.79
C THR A 581 -30.45 0.45 12.42
N PRO A 582 -29.68 1.42 11.92
CA PRO A 582 -28.86 1.25 10.74
C PRO A 582 -27.58 0.49 11.11
N VAL A 583 -27.21 -0.48 10.31
CA VAL A 583 -25.96 -1.23 10.41
C VAL A 583 -25.29 -1.23 9.06
N GLN A 584 -24.00 -0.94 9.06
CA GLN A 584 -23.19 -0.94 7.86
C GLN A 584 -22.20 -2.10 7.88
N PHE A 585 -22.07 -2.75 6.72
CA PHE A 585 -21.05 -3.74 6.41
C PHE A 585 -20.18 -3.23 5.26
N ASN A 586 -18.93 -3.67 5.23
CA ASN A 586 -17.98 -3.38 4.14
C ASN A 586 -17.75 -4.58 3.22
N HIS A 587 -18.71 -5.50 3.18
CA HIS A 587 -18.68 -6.73 2.38
C HIS A 587 -20.09 -7.13 1.93
N LEU A 588 -20.17 -8.09 1.00
CA LEU A 588 -21.43 -8.62 0.47
C LEU A 588 -21.71 -10.07 0.93
N ARG A 589 -21.00 -10.57 1.95
CA ARG A 589 -21.22 -11.91 2.52
C ARG A 589 -22.54 -11.95 3.28
N VAL A 590 -23.60 -12.30 2.56
CA VAL A 590 -24.96 -12.30 3.09
C VAL A 590 -25.12 -13.26 4.26
N SER A 591 -24.40 -14.40 4.24
CA SER A 591 -24.36 -15.39 5.31
C SER A 591 -23.90 -14.82 6.66
N LEU A 592 -23.06 -13.78 6.65
CA LEU A 592 -22.53 -13.16 7.87
C LEU A 592 -23.41 -12.01 8.41
N PHE A 593 -24.40 -11.53 7.65
CA PHE A 593 -25.20 -10.39 8.10
C PHE A 593 -26.08 -10.72 9.30
N TRP A 594 -26.82 -11.82 9.25
CA TRP A 594 -27.69 -12.20 10.34
C TRP A 594 -26.96 -12.50 11.66
N PRO A 595 -25.88 -13.31 11.67
CA PRO A 595 -25.09 -13.51 12.90
C PRO A 595 -24.59 -12.21 13.51
N ALA A 596 -24.10 -11.26 12.69
CA ALA A 596 -23.60 -9.99 13.17
C ALA A 596 -24.72 -9.04 13.67
N LEU A 597 -25.90 -9.07 13.04
CA LEU A 597 -27.05 -8.27 13.45
C LEU A 597 -27.67 -8.80 14.75
N SER A 598 -27.87 -10.10 14.85
CA SER A 598 -28.55 -10.74 15.98
C SER A 598 -27.80 -10.59 17.32
N GLN A 599 -26.50 -10.35 17.29
CA GLN A 599 -25.68 -10.14 18.50
C GLN A 599 -25.75 -8.70 19.04
N ARG A 600 -26.30 -7.75 18.28
CA ARG A 600 -26.38 -6.36 18.73
C ARG A 600 -27.54 -6.14 19.68
N SER A 601 -27.27 -5.50 20.83
CA SER A 601 -28.29 -5.22 21.85
C SER A 601 -29.47 -4.40 21.29
N THR A 602 -29.19 -3.40 20.47
CA THR A 602 -30.21 -2.56 19.82
C THR A 602 -31.11 -3.35 18.88
N VAL A 603 -30.58 -4.34 18.18
CA VAL A 603 -31.35 -5.24 17.29
C VAL A 603 -32.18 -6.20 18.14
N GLN A 604 -31.61 -6.76 19.21
CA GLN A 604 -32.34 -7.64 20.15
C GLN A 604 -33.53 -6.91 20.80
N GLU A 605 -33.35 -5.65 21.22
CA GLU A 605 -34.45 -4.82 21.74
C GLU A 605 -35.58 -4.62 20.73
N ILE A 606 -35.24 -4.44 19.45
CA ILE A 606 -36.22 -4.33 18.36
C ILE A 606 -36.95 -5.66 18.18
N LEU A 607 -36.22 -6.78 18.13
CA LEU A 607 -36.77 -8.11 17.89
C LEU A 607 -37.65 -8.64 19.03
N ALA A 608 -37.40 -8.20 20.26
CA ALA A 608 -38.14 -8.62 21.44
C ALA A 608 -39.57 -8.03 21.55
N LYS A 609 -39.92 -7.02 20.71
CA LYS A 609 -41.24 -6.39 20.78
C LYS A 609 -42.35 -7.33 20.28
N PRO A 610 -43.35 -7.70 21.09
CA PRO A 610 -44.31 -8.77 20.72
C PRO A 610 -45.28 -8.36 19.62
N GLN A 611 -45.78 -7.14 19.62
CA GLN A 611 -46.82 -6.65 18.70
C GLN A 611 -46.31 -5.51 17.80
N ALA A 612 -45.19 -5.73 17.13
CA ALA A 612 -44.58 -4.74 16.26
C ALA A 612 -44.65 -5.15 14.78
N SER A 613 -44.84 -4.18 13.91
CA SER A 613 -44.64 -4.32 12.48
C SER A 613 -43.17 -4.06 12.13
N PHE A 614 -42.57 -4.92 11.36
CA PHE A 614 -41.15 -4.89 11.00
C PHE A 614 -40.93 -4.47 9.54
N ALA A 615 -39.87 -3.75 9.31
CA ALA A 615 -39.35 -3.52 7.99
C ALA A 615 -37.83 -3.66 7.98
N VAL A 616 -37.31 -4.26 6.92
CA VAL A 616 -35.87 -4.33 6.63
C VAL A 616 -35.65 -3.68 5.27
N ARG A 617 -34.63 -2.86 5.21
CA ARG A 617 -34.15 -2.31 3.95
C ARG A 617 -32.65 -2.49 3.85
N CYS A 618 -32.22 -2.86 2.66
CA CYS A 618 -30.81 -2.94 2.28
C CYS A 618 -30.51 -1.87 1.24
N ARG A 619 -29.30 -1.31 1.30
CA ARG A 619 -28.74 -0.46 0.28
C ARG A 619 -27.29 -0.83 0.05
N VAL A 620 -26.96 -1.19 -1.18
CA VAL A 620 -25.60 -1.52 -1.61
C VAL A 620 -25.05 -0.34 -2.40
N VAL A 621 -23.98 0.26 -1.89
CA VAL A 621 -23.30 1.38 -2.52
C VAL A 621 -21.92 0.92 -2.96
N LEU A 622 -21.75 0.78 -4.26
CA LEU A 622 -20.49 0.38 -4.88
C LEU A 622 -19.52 1.55 -4.84
N GLN A 623 -18.30 1.27 -4.43
CA GLN A 623 -17.17 2.20 -4.37
C GLN A 623 -16.10 1.73 -5.37
N PRO A 624 -15.08 2.55 -5.66
CA PRO A 624 -13.96 2.11 -6.48
C PRO A 624 -13.32 0.80 -6.00
N GLU A 625 -12.67 0.09 -6.91
CA GLU A 625 -12.12 -1.25 -6.71
C GLU A 625 -13.21 -2.26 -6.33
N THR A 626 -12.95 -3.12 -5.38
CA THR A 626 -13.92 -4.06 -4.82
C THR A 626 -14.56 -3.56 -3.53
N THR A 627 -14.42 -2.26 -3.23
CA THR A 627 -14.89 -1.67 -1.98
C THR A 627 -16.40 -1.42 -2.06
N VAL A 628 -17.13 -1.75 -1.01
CA VAL A 628 -18.59 -1.64 -0.96
C VAL A 628 -19.06 -1.17 0.40
N ALA A 629 -20.12 -0.38 0.43
CA ALA A 629 -20.89 -0.12 1.63
C ALA A 629 -22.24 -0.80 1.53
N THR A 630 -22.49 -1.80 2.37
CA THR A 630 -23.77 -2.47 2.47
C THR A 630 -24.49 -1.99 3.72
N TRP A 631 -25.51 -1.20 3.56
CA TRP A 631 -26.33 -0.73 4.64
C TRP A 631 -27.52 -1.67 4.85
N VAL A 632 -27.77 -2.02 6.10
CA VAL A 632 -28.99 -2.72 6.52
C VAL A 632 -29.66 -1.87 7.59
N LEU A 633 -30.91 -1.50 7.35
CA LEU A 633 -31.73 -0.77 8.30
C LEU A 633 -32.88 -1.68 8.73
N LEU A 634 -32.83 -2.11 9.99
CA LEU A 634 -33.90 -2.83 10.65
C LEU A 634 -34.75 -1.84 11.43
N ALA A 635 -36.05 -1.87 11.22
CA ALA A 635 -36.98 -1.04 11.96
C ALA A 635 -38.18 -1.84 12.48
N ALA A 636 -38.69 -1.43 13.61
CA ALA A 636 -39.96 -1.92 14.16
C ALA A 636 -40.82 -0.75 14.64
N LYS A 637 -42.10 -0.81 14.28
CA LYS A 637 -43.14 0.12 14.66
C LYS A 637 -44.17 -0.59 15.54
N GLY A 638 -44.52 0.01 16.67
CA GLY A 638 -45.52 -0.56 17.57
C GLY A 638 -45.99 0.44 18.63
N ARG A 639 -47.06 0.07 19.33
CA ARG A 639 -47.55 0.88 20.45
C ARG A 639 -46.60 0.79 21.66
N ILE A 640 -46.54 1.86 22.42
CA ILE A 640 -45.71 1.96 23.62
C ILE A 640 -46.21 0.96 24.67
#